data_27be6a4a599ebfd02b13a2057bcacab5
#
_entry.id   27be6a4a599ebfd02b13a2057bcacab5
#
_cell.length_a   1.000
_cell.length_b   1.000
_cell.length_c   1.000
_cell.angle_alpha   90.00
_cell.angle_beta   90.00
_cell.angle_gamma   90.00
#
_symmetry.space_group_name_H-M   'P 1'
#
loop_
_entity.id
_entity.type
_entity.pdbx_description
1 polymer ?
#
loop_
_entity_poly.entity_id
_entity_poly.type
_entity_poly.pdbx_seq_one_letter_code
_entity_poly.pdbx_strand_id
1 'polypeptide(L)'
;MKYTHPIAALAMLLLFSPVGEAASLPPFDKVSEGYKQVPVSDQQNPKGLFNVWKRETDAQLIGELPKNFANKSYFIALTVSSGDRYAGLQSGEWVVQWRRYDDRLALIAPNLDIRATGDPESKASVKRLFTDRVLLDVPILAMGPNGGPVVDLDSLLVDNASRFFGSSVRVTNSRITKLVSAKVFPENVEVAFEIVGSSGRLQTIHYSFSEVPAPSSAFKPRKADERVGYFTTSFSDLSKYEDDETRVRYINRWHLTKRDSSLKLSPPKEPIRFYVEHTAPVRYRRWIKAGVDYWNAAFEKVGLVDAIVIEYQDAESGAHMEKDPEDVRYNFIRWLNNDVGTAIGPSRVHPMTGQILDADIILTDGWIRHFNFNYEDLMPKLAMEGVAPETLAWLGRHPRWDPRVRMAPPEKANYLRSQFKRQAHQPMAGFEMAQADPSLLGDDEFDGLYGHVSQKNGLCMAASGRSLDLALARMDWALTLMASEEAEKAKKKKKKKEEQEAKAAESDDKAAADDKADGKKKSAEDEEKSKSDPKDDDEAKDDKASEEATAKGDLLDGMPEWFVGPLLADLVAHEVGHTLGLRHNFKASAWLSLAEINSDEVKGDKTITASVMDYTPINYRLEEGEIQGDYGMIDIGPYDFWAIEYGYTFEDKELPEILKRCSEPELQYATDEDTSGPDPL
;
A
#
# COMPACT_ATOMS: atom_id res chain seq x y z
N MET A 1 -87.32 29.03 43.95
CA MET A 1 -86.32 28.25 44.66
C MET A 1 -85.00 28.57 44.09
N LYS A 2 -84.20 29.28 44.86
CA LYS A 2 -82.85 29.76 44.47
C LYS A 2 -81.83 28.73 45.03
N TYR A 3 -81.04 28.11 44.24
CA TYR A 3 -79.90 27.31 44.67
C TYR A 3 -78.60 28.12 44.43
N THR A 4 -78.01 28.48 45.50
CA THR A 4 -76.68 29.10 45.53
C THR A 4 -75.63 27.99 45.72
N HIS A 5 -74.65 27.84 44.80
CA HIS A 5 -73.49 26.98 44.96
C HIS A 5 -72.29 27.83 45.33
N PRO A 6 -71.50 27.41 46.33
CA PRO A 6 -70.26 28.10 46.67
C PRO A 6 -69.17 27.71 45.76
N ILE A 7 -68.47 28.71 45.18
CA ILE A 7 -67.23 28.53 44.41
C ILE A 7 -66.06 28.33 45.40
N ALA A 8 -65.58 27.08 45.46
CA ALA A 8 -64.32 26.79 46.15
C ALA A 8 -63.11 27.26 45.27
N ALA A 9 -62.42 28.27 45.68
CA ALA A 9 -61.20 28.72 45.06
C ALA A 9 -60.06 27.74 45.42
N LEU A 10 -59.64 26.92 44.46
CA LEU A 10 -58.46 26.06 44.57
C LEU A 10 -57.23 26.89 44.31
N ALA A 11 -56.53 27.30 45.40
CA ALA A 11 -55.21 27.94 45.27
C ALA A 11 -54.20 26.90 44.79
N MET A 12 -53.79 27.00 43.50
CA MET A 12 -52.72 26.21 42.91
C MET A 12 -51.39 26.74 43.40
N LEU A 13 -50.81 26.11 44.43
CA LEU A 13 -49.43 26.34 44.82
C LEU A 13 -48.53 25.86 43.64
N LEU A 14 -48.02 26.79 42.82
CA LEU A 14 -46.93 26.57 41.93
C LEU A 14 -45.68 26.35 42.79
N LEU A 15 -45.34 25.11 43.06
CA LEU A 15 -44.01 24.73 43.49
C LEU A 15 -43.03 25.07 42.34
N PHE A 16 -42.42 26.25 42.43
CA PHE A 16 -41.19 26.54 41.71
C PHE A 16 -40.14 25.57 42.26
N SER A 17 -39.90 24.46 41.56
CA SER A 17 -38.65 23.71 41.72
C SER A 17 -37.53 24.70 41.38
N PRO A 18 -36.54 24.91 42.25
CA PRO A 18 -35.39 25.72 41.89
C PRO A 18 -34.78 25.09 40.61
N VAL A 19 -34.71 25.86 39.55
CA VAL A 19 -33.84 25.56 38.40
C VAL A 19 -32.48 25.36 39.07
N GLY A 20 -32.02 24.10 39.09
CA GLY A 20 -30.71 23.79 39.66
C GLY A 20 -29.68 24.71 38.99
N GLU A 21 -28.96 25.48 39.79
CA GLU A 21 -27.79 26.16 39.33
C GLU A 21 -26.92 25.16 38.59
N ALA A 22 -26.66 25.38 37.31
CA ALA A 22 -25.73 24.57 36.57
C ALA A 22 -24.42 24.52 37.36
N ALA A 23 -24.05 23.34 37.84
CA ALA A 23 -22.86 23.17 38.64
C ALA A 23 -21.69 23.83 37.92
N SER A 24 -21.08 24.85 38.53
CA SER A 24 -19.95 25.55 37.91
C SER A 24 -18.79 24.55 37.76
N LEU A 25 -18.27 24.43 36.54
CA LEU A 25 -17.12 23.55 36.28
C LEU A 25 -15.95 23.94 37.20
N PRO A 26 -15.17 22.96 37.68
CA PRO A 26 -14.00 23.24 38.53
C PRO A 26 -12.97 24.08 37.75
N PRO A 27 -12.15 24.89 38.46
CA PRO A 27 -11.03 25.59 37.84
C PRO A 27 -10.05 24.61 37.18
N PHE A 28 -9.48 24.99 36.05
CA PHE A 28 -8.54 24.17 35.31
C PHE A 28 -7.33 23.73 36.14
N ASP A 29 -6.77 24.64 36.94
CA ASP A 29 -5.60 24.35 37.78
C ASP A 29 -5.82 23.17 38.76
N LYS A 30 -7.05 22.97 39.23
CA LYS A 30 -7.38 21.81 40.06
C LYS A 30 -7.45 20.52 39.28
N VAL A 31 -7.93 20.56 38.02
CA VAL A 31 -8.07 19.39 37.14
C VAL A 31 -6.72 19.00 36.57
N SER A 32 -5.86 19.95 36.31
CA SER A 32 -4.53 19.75 35.73
C SER A 32 -3.41 19.53 36.74
N GLU A 33 -3.76 19.41 38.04
CA GLU A 33 -2.75 19.14 39.08
C GLU A 33 -2.01 17.81 38.81
N GLY A 34 -0.68 17.87 38.74
CA GLY A 34 0.17 16.71 38.41
C GLY A 34 0.30 16.40 36.93
N TYR A 35 -0.32 17.19 36.06
CA TYR A 35 -0.17 17.03 34.61
C TYR A 35 0.87 17.99 34.05
N LYS A 36 1.58 17.54 32.99
CA LYS A 36 2.47 18.35 32.17
C LYS A 36 1.94 18.42 30.74
N GLN A 37 2.04 19.60 30.16
CA GLN A 37 1.65 19.78 28.76
C GLN A 37 2.56 18.97 27.83
N VAL A 38 1.97 18.23 26.89
CA VAL A 38 2.69 17.58 25.80
C VAL A 38 3.18 18.67 24.84
N PRO A 39 4.49 18.74 24.56
CA PRO A 39 5.01 19.76 23.65
C PRO A 39 4.52 19.52 22.22
N VAL A 40 4.36 20.61 21.47
CA VAL A 40 4.12 20.52 20.03
C VAL A 40 5.39 20.01 19.34
N SER A 41 5.27 19.01 18.49
CA SER A 41 6.40 18.36 17.82
C SER A 41 7.08 19.26 16.78
N ASP A 42 6.44 20.35 16.37
CA ASP A 42 7.00 21.35 15.45
C ASP A 42 7.54 22.55 16.22
N GLN A 43 8.87 22.71 16.24
CA GLN A 43 9.53 23.83 16.90
C GLN A 43 9.30 25.19 16.20
N GLN A 44 9.03 25.16 14.89
CA GLN A 44 8.80 26.39 14.10
C GLN A 44 7.35 26.88 14.24
N ASN A 45 6.42 25.98 14.54
CA ASN A 45 5.02 26.30 14.77
C ASN A 45 4.56 25.69 16.10
N PRO A 46 4.75 26.41 17.23
CA PRO A 46 4.46 25.88 18.57
C PRO A 46 2.97 25.80 18.91
N LYS A 47 2.07 26.12 17.98
CA LYS A 47 0.63 26.02 18.18
C LYS A 47 0.13 24.67 17.69
N GLY A 48 -0.28 23.79 18.61
CA GLY A 48 -0.92 22.52 18.30
C GLY A 48 -2.41 22.64 17.96
N LEU A 49 -2.95 21.62 17.31
CA LEU A 49 -4.39 21.49 17.03
C LEU A 49 -5.19 21.49 18.34
N PHE A 50 -4.79 20.67 19.30
CA PHE A 50 -5.31 20.60 20.66
C PHE A 50 -4.19 20.82 21.66
N ASN A 51 -4.51 21.33 22.84
CA ASN A 51 -3.60 21.21 23.97
C ASN A 51 -3.84 19.86 24.66
N VAL A 52 -2.79 19.12 24.89
CA VAL A 52 -2.84 17.82 25.58
C VAL A 52 -1.93 17.89 26.79
N TRP A 53 -2.40 17.36 27.92
CA TRP A 53 -1.59 17.22 29.14
C TRP A 53 -1.56 15.75 29.54
N LYS A 54 -0.39 15.33 30.00
CA LYS A 54 -0.14 13.97 30.49
C LYS A 54 0.20 14.03 31.97
N ARG A 55 -0.46 13.22 32.79
CA ARG A 55 -0.13 13.06 34.20
C ARG A 55 1.09 12.16 34.36
N GLU A 56 2.05 12.59 35.20
CA GLU A 56 3.32 11.86 35.33
C GLU A 56 3.19 10.56 36.11
N THR A 57 2.22 10.44 37.01
CA THR A 57 2.08 9.27 37.90
C THR A 57 1.50 8.03 37.24
N ASP A 58 0.57 8.20 36.31
CA ASP A 58 -0.18 7.11 35.67
C ASP A 58 -0.37 7.29 34.17
N ALA A 59 0.24 8.35 33.61
CA ALA A 59 0.18 8.68 32.19
C ALA A 59 -1.23 8.97 31.64
N GLN A 60 -2.21 9.27 32.49
CA GLN A 60 -3.54 9.71 32.07
C GLN A 60 -3.45 10.98 31.21
N LEU A 61 -4.30 11.08 30.20
CA LEU A 61 -4.36 12.20 29.27
C LEU A 61 -5.63 13.01 29.45
N ILE A 62 -5.47 14.33 29.42
CA ILE A 62 -6.57 15.28 29.23
C ILE A 62 -6.28 16.18 28.04
N GLY A 63 -7.33 16.54 27.29
CA GLY A 63 -7.20 17.36 26.08
C GLY A 63 -8.14 18.57 26.14
N GLU A 64 -7.63 19.75 25.77
CA GLU A 64 -8.43 20.95 25.56
C GLU A 64 -8.73 21.15 24.09
N LEU A 65 -10.00 21.08 23.70
CA LEU A 65 -10.42 21.41 22.34
C LEU A 65 -10.24 22.90 22.06
N PRO A 66 -10.05 23.31 20.79
CA PRO A 66 -10.01 24.72 20.43
C PRO A 66 -11.30 25.47 20.86
N LYS A 67 -11.20 26.71 21.21
CA LYS A 67 -12.35 27.55 21.66
C LYS A 67 -13.52 27.54 20.65
N ASN A 68 -13.21 27.43 19.35
CA ASN A 68 -14.18 27.42 18.26
C ASN A 68 -14.54 26.00 17.76
N PHE A 69 -14.31 24.98 18.58
CA PHE A 69 -14.50 23.56 18.27
C PHE A 69 -15.88 23.25 17.65
N ALA A 70 -16.93 23.95 18.11
CA ALA A 70 -18.31 23.69 17.67
C ALA A 70 -18.57 24.09 16.19
N ASN A 71 -17.69 24.88 15.58
CA ASN A 71 -17.78 25.31 14.18
C ASN A 71 -16.84 24.56 13.27
N LYS A 72 -16.22 23.49 13.75
CA LYS A 72 -15.23 22.70 13.02
C LYS A 72 -15.67 21.26 12.92
N SER A 73 -15.25 20.62 11.82
CA SER A 73 -15.30 19.20 11.65
C SER A 73 -13.89 18.62 11.82
N TYR A 74 -13.81 17.38 12.25
CA TYR A 74 -12.55 16.68 12.47
C TYR A 74 -12.61 15.32 11.83
N PHE A 75 -11.47 14.86 11.34
CA PHE A 75 -11.25 13.44 11.07
C PHE A 75 -10.78 12.75 12.34
N ILE A 76 -11.17 11.50 12.52
CA ILE A 76 -10.57 10.56 13.46
C ILE A 76 -10.19 9.33 12.65
N ALA A 77 -8.92 9.24 12.26
CA ALA A 77 -8.40 8.03 11.61
C ALA A 77 -7.99 7.01 12.67
N LEU A 78 -8.18 5.74 12.36
CA LEU A 78 -8.03 4.62 13.27
C LEU A 78 -7.00 3.63 12.73
N THR A 79 -6.07 3.19 13.58
CA THR A 79 -5.10 2.16 13.22
C THR A 79 -4.89 1.19 14.39
N VAL A 80 -4.86 -0.10 14.11
CA VAL A 80 -4.31 -1.09 15.03
C VAL A 80 -2.82 -1.23 14.69
N SER A 81 -1.96 -0.54 15.45
CA SER A 81 -0.53 -0.44 15.10
C SER A 81 0.32 -1.62 15.56
N SER A 82 -0.23 -2.51 16.42
CA SER A 82 0.43 -3.76 16.82
C SER A 82 -0.55 -4.81 17.33
N GLY A 83 -0.12 -6.07 17.35
CA GLY A 83 -0.88 -7.17 17.94
C GLY A 83 -2.02 -7.72 17.06
N ASP A 84 -2.08 -7.32 15.81
CA ASP A 84 -3.02 -7.79 14.80
C ASP A 84 -2.26 -8.26 13.55
N ARG A 85 -2.92 -9.07 12.71
CA ARG A 85 -2.35 -9.54 11.45
C ARG A 85 -2.08 -8.38 10.48
N TYR A 86 -2.98 -7.42 10.45
CA TYR A 86 -2.90 -6.23 9.60
C TYR A 86 -2.41 -5.00 10.38
N ALA A 87 -1.59 -5.22 11.41
CA ALA A 87 -1.04 -4.14 12.20
C ALA A 87 -0.27 -3.13 11.34
N GLY A 88 -0.50 -1.85 11.63
CA GLY A 88 0.09 -0.73 10.90
C GLY A 88 -0.73 -0.23 9.71
N LEU A 89 -1.79 -0.96 9.32
CA LEU A 89 -2.70 -0.52 8.27
C LEU A 89 -3.88 0.26 8.87
N GLN A 90 -4.39 1.22 8.13
CA GLN A 90 -5.54 2.01 8.55
C GLN A 90 -6.79 1.13 8.67
N SER A 91 -7.49 1.21 9.80
CA SER A 91 -8.68 0.40 10.11
C SER A 91 -10.00 1.12 9.82
N GLY A 92 -9.96 2.38 9.47
CA GLY A 92 -11.12 3.21 9.16
C GLY A 92 -10.95 4.65 9.58
N GLU A 93 -11.96 5.47 9.27
CA GLU A 93 -12.01 6.87 9.66
C GLU A 93 -13.42 7.33 10.01
N TRP A 94 -13.49 8.41 10.77
CA TRP A 94 -14.72 9.12 11.08
C TRP A 94 -14.59 10.60 10.74
N VAL A 95 -15.63 11.17 10.16
CA VAL A 95 -15.82 12.62 10.13
C VAL A 95 -16.75 12.99 11.27
N VAL A 96 -16.30 13.86 12.17
CA VAL A 96 -17.01 14.17 13.40
C VAL A 96 -17.08 15.67 13.68
N GLN A 97 -18.04 16.05 14.52
CA GLN A 97 -18.20 17.40 15.09
C GLN A 97 -18.43 17.30 16.57
N TRP A 98 -18.01 18.31 17.31
CA TRP A 98 -18.32 18.41 18.74
C TRP A 98 -19.49 19.34 18.99
N ARG A 99 -20.40 18.91 19.87
CA ARG A 99 -21.53 19.73 20.32
C ARG A 99 -21.61 19.72 21.84
N ARG A 100 -21.70 20.91 22.43
CA ARG A 100 -21.81 21.04 23.89
C ARG A 100 -23.28 20.93 24.32
N TYR A 101 -23.53 20.16 25.39
CA TYR A 101 -24.77 20.05 26.13
C TYR A 101 -24.46 20.29 27.59
N ASP A 102 -24.72 21.49 28.10
CA ASP A 102 -24.41 21.92 29.45
C ASP A 102 -22.94 21.63 29.88
N ASP A 103 -22.75 20.60 30.69
CA ASP A 103 -21.48 20.11 31.22
C ASP A 103 -20.91 18.91 30.45
N ARG A 104 -21.52 18.54 29.30
CA ARG A 104 -21.09 17.40 28.47
C ARG A 104 -20.77 17.84 27.05
N LEU A 105 -19.87 17.09 26.42
CA LEU A 105 -19.56 17.18 25.01
C LEU A 105 -20.01 15.91 24.30
N ALA A 106 -20.88 16.05 23.31
CA ALA A 106 -21.21 14.97 22.39
C ALA A 106 -20.33 15.00 21.17
N LEU A 107 -19.80 13.83 20.80
CA LEU A 107 -19.14 13.57 19.54
C LEU A 107 -20.19 13.10 18.53
N ILE A 108 -20.29 13.80 17.43
CA ILE A 108 -21.39 13.67 16.47
C ILE A 108 -20.81 13.36 15.09
N ALA A 109 -21.30 12.28 14.46
CA ALA A 109 -21.14 12.06 13.04
C ALA A 109 -22.21 12.88 12.30
N PRO A 110 -21.82 13.91 11.53
CA PRO A 110 -22.78 14.70 10.76
C PRO A 110 -23.36 13.87 9.64
N ASN A 111 -24.61 14.15 9.28
CA ASN A 111 -25.18 13.59 8.06
C ASN A 111 -24.53 14.22 6.84
N LEU A 112 -23.68 13.46 6.14
CA LEU A 112 -22.99 13.87 4.92
C LEU A 112 -23.61 13.23 3.67
N ASP A 113 -24.41 12.18 3.83
CA ASP A 113 -24.91 11.34 2.74
C ASP A 113 -26.15 11.93 2.07
N ILE A 114 -26.95 12.71 2.82
CA ILE A 114 -28.20 13.27 2.31
C ILE A 114 -28.16 14.80 2.42
N ARG A 115 -28.28 15.47 1.27
CA ARG A 115 -28.14 16.92 1.17
C ARG A 115 -29.26 17.48 0.30
N ALA A 116 -29.39 18.82 0.27
CA ALA A 116 -30.13 19.54 -0.72
C ALA A 116 -29.28 20.72 -1.22
N THR A 117 -29.02 20.78 -2.52
CA THR A 117 -28.24 21.87 -3.14
C THR A 117 -29.14 22.97 -3.71
N GLY A 118 -30.47 22.75 -3.79
CA GLY A 118 -31.47 23.65 -4.33
C GLY A 118 -31.77 24.87 -3.47
N ASP A 119 -33.05 25.20 -3.35
CA ASP A 119 -33.54 26.35 -2.63
C ASP A 119 -33.38 26.27 -1.10
N PRO A 120 -33.54 27.38 -0.37
CA PRO A 120 -33.40 27.40 1.09
C PRO A 120 -34.43 26.49 1.82
N GLU A 121 -35.63 26.35 1.26
CA GLU A 121 -36.74 25.56 1.80
C GLU A 121 -36.39 24.07 1.75
N SER A 122 -35.88 23.58 0.62
CA SER A 122 -35.38 22.20 0.47
C SER A 122 -34.25 21.91 1.44
N LYS A 123 -33.26 22.82 1.57
CA LYS A 123 -32.17 22.72 2.54
C LYS A 123 -32.68 22.64 3.98
N ALA A 124 -33.63 23.51 4.34
CA ALA A 124 -34.23 23.50 5.69
C ALA A 124 -35.02 22.22 5.96
N SER A 125 -35.70 21.68 4.95
CA SER A 125 -36.46 20.44 5.04
C SER A 125 -35.52 19.25 5.25
N VAL A 126 -34.46 19.10 4.45
CA VAL A 126 -33.47 18.02 4.60
C VAL A 126 -32.80 18.10 5.96
N LYS A 127 -32.35 19.27 6.40
CA LYS A 127 -31.72 19.46 7.73
C LYS A 127 -32.67 19.08 8.88
N ARG A 128 -33.97 19.24 8.72
CA ARG A 128 -34.96 18.88 9.74
C ARG A 128 -35.25 17.39 9.77
N LEU A 129 -35.22 16.71 8.61
CA LEU A 129 -35.64 15.31 8.48
C LEU A 129 -34.46 14.33 8.65
N PHE A 130 -33.28 14.73 8.21
CA PHE A 130 -32.07 13.89 8.24
C PHE A 130 -31.08 14.48 9.24
N THR A 131 -31.11 13.92 10.44
CA THR A 131 -30.36 14.42 11.59
C THR A 131 -29.00 13.74 11.70
N ASP A 132 -28.07 14.42 12.40
CA ASP A 132 -26.77 13.90 12.77
C ASP A 132 -26.90 12.72 13.74
N ARG A 133 -25.90 11.85 13.78
CA ARG A 133 -25.80 10.71 14.69
C ARG A 133 -24.86 11.02 15.84
N VAL A 134 -25.33 10.87 17.08
CA VAL A 134 -24.46 10.92 18.26
C VAL A 134 -23.69 9.61 18.38
N LEU A 135 -22.37 9.66 18.36
CA LEU A 135 -21.50 8.50 18.55
C LEU A 135 -21.34 8.18 20.03
N LEU A 136 -21.01 9.20 20.82
CA LEU A 136 -20.81 9.12 22.27
C LEU A 136 -20.88 10.51 22.88
N ASP A 137 -20.83 10.60 24.20
CA ASP A 137 -20.66 11.85 24.94
C ASP A 137 -19.74 11.66 26.15
N VAL A 138 -19.04 12.73 26.51
CA VAL A 138 -18.08 12.76 27.63
C VAL A 138 -18.32 13.99 28.50
N PRO A 139 -18.04 13.94 29.82
CA PRO A 139 -18.13 15.12 30.67
C PRO A 139 -17.04 16.14 30.33
N ILE A 140 -17.36 17.42 30.49
CA ILE A 140 -16.40 18.50 30.47
C ILE A 140 -15.78 18.58 31.87
N LEU A 141 -14.47 18.36 31.98
CA LEU A 141 -13.76 18.39 33.27
C LEU A 141 -13.54 19.82 33.78
N ALA A 142 -13.21 20.72 32.89
CA ALA A 142 -12.97 22.15 33.15
C ALA A 142 -13.02 22.94 31.84
N MET A 143 -12.96 24.27 31.94
CA MET A 143 -12.58 25.11 30.81
C MET A 143 -11.06 25.33 30.86
N GLY A 144 -10.36 25.04 29.77
CA GLY A 144 -8.90 25.14 29.72
C GLY A 144 -8.39 26.59 29.55
N PRO A 145 -7.08 26.75 29.55
CA PRO A 145 -6.43 28.08 29.50
C PRO A 145 -6.71 28.86 28.22
N ASN A 146 -7.00 28.16 27.09
CA ASN A 146 -7.35 28.82 25.82
C ASN A 146 -8.87 29.04 25.68
N GLY A 147 -9.66 28.70 26.70
CA GLY A 147 -11.11 28.87 26.76
C GLY A 147 -11.89 27.76 26.03
N GLY A 148 -11.25 26.65 25.72
CA GLY A 148 -11.87 25.45 25.22
C GLY A 148 -12.28 24.47 26.33
N PRO A 149 -13.20 23.53 26.09
CA PRO A 149 -13.54 22.50 27.06
C PRO A 149 -12.41 21.45 27.15
N VAL A 150 -12.14 21.01 28.37
CA VAL A 150 -11.18 19.93 28.67
C VAL A 150 -11.93 18.64 28.90
N VAL A 151 -11.48 17.58 28.27
CA VAL A 151 -12.04 16.22 28.38
C VAL A 151 -10.96 15.21 28.78
N ASP A 152 -11.40 14.11 29.38
CA ASP A 152 -10.57 12.94 29.64
C ASP A 152 -10.41 12.13 28.34
N LEU A 153 -9.18 12.06 27.80
CA LEU A 153 -8.91 11.36 26.55
C LEU A 153 -8.87 9.84 26.73
N ASP A 154 -8.48 9.34 27.90
CA ASP A 154 -8.50 7.90 28.18
C ASP A 154 -9.95 7.39 28.17
N SER A 155 -10.85 8.09 28.87
CA SER A 155 -12.27 7.75 28.87
C SER A 155 -12.90 7.91 27.48
N LEU A 156 -12.53 8.95 26.74
CA LEU A 156 -13.01 9.14 25.36
C LEU A 156 -12.61 7.99 24.46
N LEU A 157 -11.35 7.57 24.47
CA LEU A 157 -10.75 6.70 23.46
C LEU A 157 -10.73 5.23 23.86
N VAL A 158 -10.33 4.92 25.09
CA VAL A 158 -10.19 3.53 25.56
C VAL A 158 -11.55 2.93 25.95
N ASP A 159 -12.33 3.65 26.75
CA ASP A 159 -13.64 3.14 27.19
C ASP A 159 -14.65 3.03 26.03
N ASN A 160 -14.45 3.80 24.98
CA ASN A 160 -15.28 3.80 23.79
C ASN A 160 -14.60 3.18 22.56
N ALA A 161 -13.49 2.45 22.69
CA ALA A 161 -12.76 1.88 21.57
C ALA A 161 -13.65 1.10 20.59
N SER A 162 -14.57 0.29 21.09
CA SER A 162 -15.51 -0.48 20.26
C SER A 162 -16.52 0.37 19.48
N ARG A 163 -16.74 1.63 19.87
CA ARG A 163 -17.58 2.56 19.08
C ARG A 163 -16.84 3.12 17.88
N PHE A 164 -15.51 3.25 17.98
CA PHE A 164 -14.64 3.70 16.90
C PHE A 164 -14.29 2.56 15.94
N PHE A 165 -13.76 1.46 16.48
CA PHE A 165 -13.27 0.32 15.70
C PHE A 165 -14.33 -0.75 15.39
N GLY A 166 -15.56 -0.57 15.85
CA GLY A 166 -16.61 -1.59 15.68
C GLY A 166 -16.29 -2.90 16.41
N SER A 167 -16.48 -4.03 15.75
CA SER A 167 -16.22 -5.37 16.31
C SER A 167 -14.74 -5.78 16.27
N SER A 168 -13.91 -5.09 15.50
CA SER A 168 -12.48 -5.44 15.32
C SER A 168 -11.65 -5.21 16.57
N VAL A 169 -12.00 -4.22 17.39
CA VAL A 169 -11.31 -3.92 18.64
C VAL A 169 -12.27 -3.95 19.81
N ARG A 170 -11.94 -4.76 20.81
CA ARG A 170 -12.66 -4.82 22.07
C ARG A 170 -11.69 -4.86 23.23
N VAL A 171 -11.71 -3.81 24.06
CA VAL A 171 -10.93 -3.77 25.30
C VAL A 171 -11.54 -4.72 26.33
N THR A 172 -10.83 -5.78 26.68
CA THR A 172 -11.33 -6.81 27.62
C THR A 172 -10.87 -6.58 29.06
N ASN A 173 -9.82 -5.80 29.26
CA ASN A 173 -9.29 -5.46 30.57
C ASN A 173 -8.70 -4.03 30.57
N SER A 174 -9.54 -3.06 30.93
CA SER A 174 -9.12 -1.64 31.00
C SER A 174 -8.12 -1.33 32.12
N ARG A 175 -7.96 -2.23 33.12
CA ARG A 175 -7.06 -2.00 34.26
C ARG A 175 -5.58 -2.06 33.87
N ILE A 176 -5.26 -2.71 32.75
CA ILE A 176 -3.88 -2.86 32.26
C ILE A 176 -3.66 -2.11 30.95
N THR A 177 -4.53 -1.17 30.62
CA THR A 177 -4.31 -0.22 29.51
C THR A 177 -3.13 0.70 29.81
N LYS A 178 -2.33 0.96 28.80
CA LYS A 178 -1.14 1.80 28.93
C LYS A 178 -1.04 2.79 27.77
N LEU A 179 -0.78 4.05 28.07
CA LEU A 179 -0.42 5.03 27.05
C LEU A 179 0.92 4.65 26.41
N VAL A 180 0.93 4.47 25.09
CA VAL A 180 2.14 4.21 24.30
C VAL A 180 2.76 5.52 23.83
N SER A 181 1.97 6.40 23.20
CA SER A 181 2.43 7.68 22.70
C SER A 181 1.31 8.73 22.75
N ALA A 182 1.73 9.98 22.87
CA ALA A 182 0.87 11.14 22.62
C ALA A 182 1.75 12.21 21.96
N LYS A 183 1.42 12.61 20.74
CA LYS A 183 2.10 13.64 19.96
C LYS A 183 1.11 14.73 19.59
N VAL A 184 1.57 15.96 19.58
CA VAL A 184 0.77 17.12 19.17
C VAL A 184 1.47 17.78 18.01
N PHE A 185 0.77 17.92 16.90
CA PHE A 185 1.20 18.64 15.71
C PHE A 185 0.34 19.87 15.48
N PRO A 186 0.73 20.79 14.60
CA PRO A 186 -0.08 21.98 14.29
C PRO A 186 -1.48 21.66 13.77
N GLU A 187 -1.64 20.59 12.99
CA GLU A 187 -2.89 20.23 12.31
C GLU A 187 -3.49 18.91 12.78
N ASN A 188 -2.77 18.15 13.63
CA ASN A 188 -3.28 16.89 14.18
C ASN A 188 -2.74 16.56 15.58
N VAL A 189 -3.38 15.60 16.21
CA VAL A 189 -2.98 14.99 17.49
C VAL A 189 -3.06 13.48 17.36
N GLU A 190 -1.97 12.82 17.76
CA GLU A 190 -1.81 11.39 17.71
C GLU A 190 -1.78 10.81 19.12
N VAL A 191 -2.63 9.79 19.37
CA VAL A 191 -2.68 9.13 20.67
C VAL A 191 -2.76 7.63 20.47
N ALA A 192 -1.86 6.89 21.10
CA ALA A 192 -1.82 5.43 21.02
C ALA A 192 -1.87 4.78 22.40
N PHE A 193 -2.69 3.74 22.55
CA PHE A 193 -2.84 2.96 23.77
C PHE A 193 -2.58 1.48 23.52
N GLU A 194 -1.77 0.86 24.37
CA GLU A 194 -1.71 -0.59 24.50
C GLU A 194 -2.90 -1.09 25.32
N ILE A 195 -3.65 -2.02 24.77
CA ILE A 195 -4.84 -2.62 25.35
C ILE A 195 -4.76 -4.14 25.34
N VAL A 196 -5.64 -4.80 26.10
CA VAL A 196 -5.87 -6.24 25.98
C VAL A 196 -7.07 -6.48 25.08
N GLY A 197 -6.82 -7.03 23.89
CA GLY A 197 -7.86 -7.36 22.92
C GLY A 197 -8.67 -8.61 23.28
N SER A 198 -9.67 -8.93 22.45
CA SER A 198 -10.62 -10.04 22.68
C SER A 198 -9.94 -11.42 22.77
N SER A 199 -8.82 -11.62 22.08
CA SER A 199 -8.01 -12.85 22.12
C SER A 199 -7.06 -12.94 23.32
N GLY A 200 -7.04 -11.93 24.19
CA GLY A 200 -6.05 -11.78 25.26
C GLY A 200 -4.69 -11.29 24.79
N ARG A 201 -4.49 -11.00 23.51
CA ARG A 201 -3.28 -10.40 22.97
C ARG A 201 -3.21 -8.92 23.32
N LEU A 202 -2.00 -8.43 23.55
CA LEU A 202 -1.75 -7.00 23.62
C LEU A 202 -1.85 -6.43 22.20
N GLN A 203 -2.65 -5.37 22.06
CA GLN A 203 -2.84 -4.62 20.82
C GLN A 203 -2.55 -3.15 21.10
N THR A 204 -1.98 -2.45 20.15
CA THR A 204 -1.87 -0.99 20.21
C THR A 204 -2.91 -0.38 19.28
N ILE A 205 -3.85 0.35 19.86
CA ILE A 205 -4.84 1.14 19.11
C ILE A 205 -4.35 2.58 19.01
N HIS A 206 -4.43 3.12 17.82
CA HIS A 206 -3.93 4.46 17.49
C HIS A 206 -5.07 5.31 16.94
N TYR A 207 -5.15 6.55 17.39
CA TYR A 207 -6.11 7.56 16.99
C TYR A 207 -5.38 8.79 16.47
N SER A 208 -5.70 9.17 15.24
CA SER A 208 -5.24 10.43 14.63
C SER A 208 -6.41 11.39 14.56
N PHE A 209 -6.32 12.53 15.26
CA PHE A 209 -7.30 13.60 15.19
C PHE A 209 -6.76 14.71 14.32
N SER A 210 -7.45 15.08 13.25
CA SER A 210 -7.06 16.21 12.42
C SER A 210 -8.26 17.09 12.07
N GLU A 211 -8.04 18.36 11.77
CA GLU A 211 -9.11 19.26 11.36
C GLU A 211 -9.48 19.02 9.90
N VAL A 212 -10.79 18.93 9.61
CA VAL A 212 -11.26 19.04 8.22
C VAL A 212 -11.15 20.50 7.81
N PRO A 213 -10.29 20.86 6.86
CA PRO A 213 -10.13 22.25 6.45
C PRO A 213 -11.43 22.79 5.86
N ALA A 214 -11.60 24.10 5.85
CA ALA A 214 -12.71 24.68 5.12
C ALA A 214 -12.56 24.38 3.62
N PRO A 215 -13.68 24.08 2.90
CA PRO A 215 -13.63 23.83 1.46
C PRO A 215 -12.90 24.97 0.73
N SER A 216 -11.87 24.64 -0.04
CA SER A 216 -11.16 25.64 -0.82
C SER A 216 -12.09 26.20 -1.91
N SER A 217 -12.26 27.52 -1.95
CA SER A 217 -13.03 28.18 -3.00
C SER A 217 -12.36 28.05 -4.39
N ALA A 218 -11.08 27.72 -4.43
CA ALA A 218 -10.31 27.51 -5.65
C ALA A 218 -10.46 26.08 -6.19
N PHE A 219 -10.77 25.10 -5.33
CA PHE A 219 -11.02 23.73 -5.75
C PHE A 219 -12.45 23.60 -6.30
N LYS A 220 -12.58 23.09 -7.50
CA LYS A 220 -13.88 22.81 -8.12
C LYS A 220 -14.09 21.30 -8.13
N PRO A 221 -15.08 20.77 -7.39
CA PRO A 221 -15.43 19.36 -7.49
C PRO A 221 -15.72 18.98 -8.94
N ARG A 222 -15.20 17.85 -9.39
CA ARG A 222 -15.44 17.30 -10.71
C ARG A 222 -16.40 16.12 -10.59
N LYS A 223 -17.46 16.10 -11.40
CA LYS A 223 -18.38 14.97 -11.43
C LYS A 223 -17.63 13.69 -11.83
N ALA A 224 -17.98 12.59 -11.20
CA ALA A 224 -17.54 11.27 -11.63
C ALA A 224 -18.28 10.87 -12.91
N ASP A 225 -17.61 10.06 -13.70
CA ASP A 225 -18.19 9.39 -14.87
C ASP A 225 -17.80 7.92 -14.79
N GLU A 226 -18.75 7.02 -14.92
CA GLU A 226 -18.56 5.57 -14.75
C GLU A 226 -17.62 4.93 -15.78
N ARG A 227 -17.29 5.66 -16.84
CA ARG A 227 -16.30 5.22 -17.85
C ARG A 227 -14.85 5.39 -17.37
N VAL A 228 -14.62 6.17 -16.30
CA VAL A 228 -13.30 6.47 -15.78
C VAL A 228 -13.23 6.15 -14.28
N GLY A 229 -12.39 5.23 -13.90
CA GLY A 229 -12.29 4.69 -12.55
C GLY A 229 -11.64 5.64 -11.56
N TYR A 230 -12.44 6.40 -10.83
CA TYR A 230 -12.01 7.22 -9.70
C TYR A 230 -12.76 6.84 -8.44
N PHE A 231 -12.08 6.87 -7.28
CA PHE A 231 -12.76 6.94 -6.00
C PHE A 231 -13.63 8.17 -5.93
N THR A 232 -14.75 8.09 -5.25
CA THR A 232 -15.72 9.18 -5.24
C THR A 232 -16.14 9.61 -3.84
N THR A 233 -16.39 10.90 -3.71
CA THR A 233 -17.17 11.47 -2.62
C THR A 233 -18.59 11.68 -3.12
N SER A 234 -19.56 11.00 -2.51
CA SER A 234 -20.93 10.95 -3.01
C SER A 234 -21.97 11.36 -1.98
N PHE A 235 -23.12 11.79 -2.44
CA PHE A 235 -24.28 12.12 -1.63
C PHE A 235 -25.57 12.10 -2.45
N SER A 236 -26.71 11.91 -1.78
CA SER A 236 -28.02 12.06 -2.39
C SER A 236 -28.52 13.50 -2.29
N ASP A 237 -28.77 14.15 -3.42
CA ASP A 237 -29.31 15.51 -3.50
C ASP A 237 -30.85 15.46 -3.63
N LEU A 238 -31.56 15.62 -2.52
CA LEU A 238 -33.02 15.59 -2.51
C LEU A 238 -33.70 16.85 -3.07
N SER A 239 -32.95 17.79 -3.62
CA SER A 239 -33.49 18.84 -4.45
C SER A 239 -33.60 18.45 -5.93
N LYS A 240 -33.19 17.26 -6.29
CA LYS A 240 -33.27 16.64 -7.60
C LYS A 240 -34.32 15.55 -7.60
N TYR A 241 -34.93 15.30 -8.77
CA TYR A 241 -36.07 14.37 -8.91
C TYR A 241 -35.81 13.27 -9.94
N GLU A 242 -34.82 13.45 -10.82
CA GLU A 242 -34.38 12.42 -11.75
C GLU A 242 -33.36 11.54 -11.06
N ASP A 243 -33.43 10.21 -11.23
CA ASP A 243 -32.61 9.23 -10.54
C ASP A 243 -31.12 9.44 -10.80
N ASP A 244 -30.74 9.72 -12.04
CA ASP A 244 -29.38 9.99 -12.47
C ASP A 244 -28.81 11.34 -11.97
N GLU A 245 -29.67 12.25 -11.53
CA GLU A 245 -29.28 13.53 -10.93
C GLU A 245 -29.28 13.49 -9.39
N THR A 246 -30.08 12.62 -8.79
CA THR A 246 -30.26 12.54 -7.33
C THR A 246 -28.98 12.08 -6.65
N ARG A 247 -28.28 11.09 -7.20
CA ARG A 247 -26.99 10.65 -6.69
C ARG A 247 -25.87 11.45 -7.31
N VAL A 248 -25.28 12.34 -6.52
CA VAL A 248 -24.16 13.19 -6.94
C VAL A 248 -22.87 12.52 -6.51
N ARG A 249 -21.95 12.35 -7.46
CA ARG A 249 -20.61 11.76 -7.25
C ARG A 249 -19.55 12.73 -7.74
N TYR A 250 -18.57 13.03 -6.89
CA TYR A 250 -17.39 13.80 -7.26
C TYR A 250 -16.16 12.91 -7.18
N ILE A 251 -15.31 12.93 -8.21
CA ILE A 251 -14.03 12.20 -8.16
C ILE A 251 -13.15 12.75 -7.06
N ASN A 252 -12.43 11.86 -6.40
CA ASN A 252 -11.41 12.23 -5.44
C ASN A 252 -10.13 12.59 -6.20
N ARG A 253 -9.57 13.79 -5.97
CA ARG A 253 -8.36 14.23 -6.64
C ARG A 253 -7.66 15.36 -5.91
N TRP A 254 -6.39 15.54 -6.18
CA TRP A 254 -5.59 16.64 -5.66
C TRP A 254 -5.98 17.98 -6.26
N HIS A 255 -5.74 19.05 -5.50
CA HIS A 255 -5.88 20.43 -5.99
C HIS A 255 -4.55 20.90 -6.57
N LEU A 256 -4.31 20.66 -7.84
CA LEU A 256 -3.13 21.13 -8.54
C LEU A 256 -3.47 22.35 -9.39
N THR A 257 -2.66 23.41 -9.28
CA THR A 257 -2.78 24.63 -10.10
C THR A 257 -1.39 25.04 -10.59
N LYS A 258 -1.29 25.47 -11.84
CA LYS A 258 -0.02 25.94 -12.40
C LYS A 258 0.55 27.10 -11.58
N ARG A 259 1.86 27.08 -11.34
CA ARG A 259 2.58 28.21 -10.73
C ARG A 259 2.54 29.43 -11.63
N ASP A 260 2.72 29.22 -12.93
CA ASP A 260 2.54 30.22 -13.97
C ASP A 260 1.52 29.72 -15.02
N SER A 261 0.32 30.29 -14.99
CA SER A 261 -0.78 29.91 -15.88
C SER A 261 -0.56 30.35 -17.34
N SER A 262 0.39 31.22 -17.63
CA SER A 262 0.72 31.67 -18.97
C SER A 262 1.57 30.66 -19.75
N LEU A 263 2.21 29.72 -19.05
CA LEU A 263 3.07 28.71 -19.67
C LEU A 263 2.24 27.46 -20.07
N LYS A 264 2.61 26.87 -21.19
CA LYS A 264 2.05 25.59 -21.63
C LYS A 264 2.36 24.50 -20.59
N LEU A 265 3.60 24.41 -20.17
CA LEU A 265 4.11 23.55 -19.08
C LEU A 265 4.58 24.43 -17.93
N SER A 266 4.12 24.14 -16.73
CA SER A 266 4.51 24.84 -15.51
C SER A 266 4.50 23.87 -14.34
N PRO A 267 5.43 23.96 -13.39
CA PRO A 267 5.29 23.26 -12.12
C PRO A 267 3.97 23.68 -11.43
N PRO A 268 3.37 22.83 -10.62
CA PRO A 268 2.27 23.26 -9.76
C PRO A 268 2.76 24.29 -8.71
N LYS A 269 1.82 25.05 -8.13
CA LYS A 269 2.13 25.92 -6.98
C LYS A 269 2.57 25.08 -5.80
N GLU A 270 1.84 24.04 -5.50
CA GLU A 270 2.12 23.04 -4.48
C GLU A 270 2.15 21.67 -5.15
N PRO A 271 3.31 21.03 -5.30
CA PRO A 271 3.41 19.67 -5.81
C PRO A 271 2.95 18.66 -4.77
N ILE A 272 2.48 17.50 -5.22
CA ILE A 272 2.27 16.34 -4.37
C ILE A 272 3.65 15.85 -3.96
N ARG A 273 4.01 15.99 -2.68
CA ARG A 273 5.34 15.65 -2.19
C ARG A 273 5.28 14.43 -1.30
N PHE A 274 5.99 13.37 -1.67
CA PHE A 274 6.19 12.20 -0.84
C PHE A 274 7.57 12.18 -0.21
N TYR A 275 7.64 11.83 1.07
CA TYR A 275 8.86 11.55 1.80
C TYR A 275 9.02 10.03 1.96
N VAL A 276 10.12 9.48 1.43
CA VAL A 276 10.45 8.08 1.71
C VAL A 276 11.04 8.00 3.11
N GLU A 277 10.36 7.28 4.00
CA GLU A 277 10.79 7.10 5.38
C GLU A 277 12.19 6.46 5.45
N HIS A 278 12.99 6.87 6.42
CA HIS A 278 14.38 6.39 6.56
C HIS A 278 14.47 4.87 6.79
N THR A 279 13.39 4.24 7.25
CA THR A 279 13.27 2.78 7.42
C THR A 279 13.21 2.01 6.09
N ALA A 280 12.86 2.68 4.98
CA ALA A 280 12.88 2.06 3.66
C ALA A 280 14.32 1.69 3.25
N PRO A 281 14.62 0.40 2.99
CA PRO A 281 15.97 -0.03 2.68
C PRO A 281 16.51 0.68 1.42
N VAL A 282 17.77 1.14 1.50
CA VAL A 282 18.40 1.94 0.44
C VAL A 282 18.36 1.25 -0.92
N ARG A 283 18.50 -0.10 -0.95
CA ARG A 283 18.47 -0.90 -2.17
C ARG A 283 17.16 -0.82 -2.96
N TYR A 284 16.03 -0.47 -2.31
CA TYR A 284 14.73 -0.34 -2.96
C TYR A 284 14.41 1.09 -3.38
N ARG A 285 15.06 2.11 -2.81
CA ARG A 285 14.68 3.53 -2.97
C ARG A 285 14.67 3.99 -4.42
N ARG A 286 15.59 3.49 -5.27
CA ARG A 286 15.62 3.85 -6.69
C ARG A 286 14.38 3.35 -7.45
N TRP A 287 13.87 2.18 -7.08
CA TRP A 287 12.69 1.58 -7.70
C TRP A 287 11.40 2.20 -7.17
N ILE A 288 11.38 2.57 -5.88
CA ILE A 288 10.30 3.41 -5.31
C ILE A 288 10.21 4.72 -6.10
N LYS A 289 11.36 5.37 -6.34
CA LYS A 289 11.38 6.61 -7.13
C LYS A 289 10.88 6.39 -8.56
N ALA A 290 11.30 5.33 -9.23
CA ALA A 290 10.89 5.04 -10.59
C ALA A 290 9.36 4.93 -10.70
N GLY A 291 8.70 4.15 -9.81
CA GLY A 291 7.24 4.01 -9.80
C GLY A 291 6.50 5.32 -9.55
N VAL A 292 7.04 6.20 -8.71
CA VAL A 292 6.47 7.55 -8.50
C VAL A 292 6.65 8.42 -9.74
N ASP A 293 7.84 8.38 -10.36
CA ASP A 293 8.17 9.26 -11.49
C ASP A 293 7.34 8.93 -12.74
N TYR A 294 6.89 7.71 -12.95
CA TYR A 294 6.05 7.32 -14.09
C TYR A 294 4.84 8.23 -14.26
N TRP A 295 4.20 8.64 -13.18
CA TRP A 295 3.01 9.49 -13.22
C TRP A 295 3.28 10.92 -13.70
N ASN A 296 4.51 11.44 -13.54
CA ASN A 296 4.83 12.79 -14.00
C ASN A 296 4.65 12.96 -15.50
N ALA A 297 4.87 11.89 -16.30
CA ALA A 297 4.63 11.92 -17.74
C ALA A 297 3.15 12.18 -18.10
N ALA A 298 2.21 11.62 -17.31
CA ALA A 298 0.78 11.90 -17.50
C ALA A 298 0.43 13.33 -17.11
N PHE A 299 1.02 13.86 -16.04
CA PHE A 299 0.81 15.26 -15.64
C PHE A 299 1.36 16.27 -16.64
N GLU A 300 2.46 15.95 -17.33
CA GLU A 300 2.99 16.80 -18.40
C GLU A 300 1.99 16.95 -19.56
N LYS A 301 1.22 15.91 -19.90
CA LYS A 301 0.16 16.00 -20.92
C LYS A 301 -0.92 16.99 -20.56
N VAL A 302 -1.22 17.16 -19.28
CA VAL A 302 -2.20 18.18 -18.80
C VAL A 302 -1.52 19.52 -18.47
N GLY A 303 -0.23 19.67 -18.74
CA GLY A 303 0.49 20.93 -18.63
C GLY A 303 1.17 21.18 -17.28
N LEU A 304 1.37 20.14 -16.47
CA LEU A 304 2.10 20.20 -15.21
C LEU A 304 3.42 19.43 -15.33
N VAL A 305 4.52 20.04 -14.97
CA VAL A 305 5.84 19.39 -14.84
C VAL A 305 6.18 19.27 -13.36
N ASP A 306 6.83 18.18 -12.96
CA ASP A 306 7.13 17.89 -11.55
C ASP A 306 5.90 17.99 -10.65
N ALA A 307 4.78 17.38 -11.09
CA ALA A 307 3.54 17.37 -10.33
C ALA A 307 3.66 16.57 -9.05
N ILE A 308 4.44 15.49 -9.09
CA ILE A 308 4.79 14.66 -7.94
C ILE A 308 6.29 14.77 -7.71
N VAL A 309 6.68 14.98 -6.45
CA VAL A 309 8.07 15.14 -6.02
C VAL A 309 8.36 14.15 -4.91
N ILE A 310 9.51 13.48 -5.00
CA ILE A 310 9.96 12.53 -4.00
C ILE A 310 11.21 13.04 -3.28
N GLU A 311 11.20 12.95 -1.95
CA GLU A 311 12.29 13.32 -1.05
C GLU A 311 12.63 12.12 -0.16
N TYR A 312 13.84 12.09 0.39
CA TYR A 312 14.27 10.96 1.22
C TYR A 312 14.63 11.41 2.62
N GLN A 313 14.05 10.75 3.61
CA GLN A 313 14.61 10.81 4.96
C GLN A 313 15.93 10.05 5.01
N ASP A 314 16.91 10.64 5.66
CA ASP A 314 18.21 10.01 5.87
C ASP A 314 18.69 10.27 7.30
N ALA A 315 18.77 9.21 8.09
CA ALA A 315 19.20 9.28 9.49
C ALA A 315 20.68 9.64 9.66
N GLU A 316 21.53 9.34 8.67
CA GLU A 316 22.96 9.64 8.74
C GLU A 316 23.25 11.13 8.49
N SER A 317 22.65 11.71 7.48
CA SER A 317 22.80 13.14 7.15
C SER A 317 21.83 14.04 7.93
N GLY A 318 20.79 13.47 8.54
CA GLY A 318 19.69 14.20 9.18
C GLY A 318 18.69 14.80 8.21
N ALA A 319 18.79 14.50 6.90
CA ALA A 319 17.89 15.06 5.90
C ALA A 319 16.43 14.66 6.15
N HIS A 320 15.56 15.66 6.23
CA HIS A 320 14.11 15.53 6.45
C HIS A 320 13.68 14.75 7.71
N MET A 321 14.62 14.49 8.64
CA MET A 321 14.31 13.76 9.88
C MET A 321 13.40 14.56 10.85
N GLU A 322 13.24 15.86 10.63
CA GLU A 322 12.27 16.70 11.34
C GLU A 322 10.81 16.47 10.88
N LYS A 323 10.60 15.77 9.78
CA LYS A 323 9.27 15.38 9.31
C LYS A 323 8.86 14.10 10.02
N ASP A 324 7.73 14.12 10.68
CA ASP A 324 7.18 12.92 11.34
C ASP A 324 6.14 12.29 10.42
N PRO A 325 6.19 10.97 10.17
CA PRO A 325 5.18 10.27 9.37
C PRO A 325 3.75 10.34 9.93
N GLU A 326 3.60 10.70 11.20
CA GLU A 326 2.29 10.89 11.82
C GLU A 326 1.77 12.32 11.70
N ASP A 327 2.53 13.24 11.09
CA ASP A 327 2.11 14.63 10.86
C ASP A 327 1.38 14.74 9.52
N VAL A 328 0.07 14.97 9.57
CA VAL A 328 -0.82 15.01 8.37
C VAL A 328 -0.49 16.10 7.34
N ARG A 329 0.49 16.96 7.60
CA ARG A 329 0.99 17.93 6.63
C ARG A 329 1.95 17.33 5.61
N TYR A 330 2.38 16.08 5.78
CA TYR A 330 3.38 15.42 4.96
C TYR A 330 2.85 14.08 4.48
N ASN A 331 3.05 13.75 3.21
CA ASN A 331 2.77 12.43 2.68
C ASN A 331 4.02 11.57 2.76
N PHE A 332 3.87 10.32 3.17
CA PHE A 332 4.98 9.40 3.33
C PHE A 332 4.84 8.14 2.48
N ILE A 333 5.97 7.63 2.04
CA ILE A 333 6.12 6.24 1.58
C ILE A 333 6.85 5.51 2.69
N ARG A 334 6.14 4.61 3.38
CA ARG A 334 6.60 3.91 4.56
C ARG A 334 6.91 2.46 4.23
N TRP A 335 7.89 1.92 4.95
CA TRP A 335 8.27 0.52 4.84
C TRP A 335 8.02 -0.19 6.17
N LEU A 336 7.05 -1.11 6.21
CA LEU A 336 6.72 -1.84 7.41
C LEU A 336 7.24 -3.28 7.35
N ASN A 337 7.86 -3.71 8.45
CA ASN A 337 8.20 -5.10 8.64
C ASN A 337 6.96 -5.86 9.13
N ASN A 338 6.19 -6.42 8.21
CA ASN A 338 4.98 -7.17 8.48
C ASN A 338 5.00 -8.52 7.75
N ASP A 339 4.25 -9.50 8.27
CA ASP A 339 4.12 -10.84 7.70
C ASP A 339 3.01 -10.94 6.63
N VAL A 340 2.43 -9.82 6.25
CA VAL A 340 1.39 -9.73 5.22
C VAL A 340 1.99 -9.13 3.96
N GLY A 341 1.88 -9.85 2.85
CA GLY A 341 2.28 -9.35 1.53
C GLY A 341 1.21 -8.41 0.99
N THR A 342 1.20 -7.17 1.49
CA THR A 342 0.26 -6.14 1.05
C THR A 342 0.97 -4.79 0.90
N ALA A 343 0.39 -3.96 0.05
CA ALA A 343 0.68 -2.54 -0.02
C ALA A 343 -0.65 -1.79 0.15
N ILE A 344 -0.61 -0.54 0.55
CA ILE A 344 -1.78 0.32 0.60
C ILE A 344 -1.40 1.76 0.27
N GLY A 345 -2.31 2.46 -0.41
CA GLY A 345 -2.19 3.88 -0.72
C GLY A 345 -3.42 4.67 -0.24
N PRO A 346 -3.71 4.73 1.10
CA PRO A 346 -4.85 5.48 1.61
C PRO A 346 -4.68 6.97 1.38
N SER A 347 -5.79 7.65 1.10
CA SER A 347 -5.84 9.11 1.03
C SER A 347 -6.96 9.66 1.90
N ARG A 348 -6.68 10.76 2.60
CA ARG A 348 -7.69 11.50 3.34
C ARG A 348 -8.35 12.53 2.42
N VAL A 349 -9.67 12.45 2.32
CA VAL A 349 -10.44 13.22 1.35
C VAL A 349 -11.40 14.17 2.04
N HIS A 350 -11.49 15.39 1.52
CA HIS A 350 -12.45 16.36 2.01
C HIS A 350 -13.89 15.89 1.74
N PRO A 351 -14.73 15.65 2.79
CA PRO A 351 -15.99 14.91 2.67
C PRO A 351 -17.10 15.65 1.92
N MET A 352 -16.89 16.91 1.58
CA MET A 352 -17.87 17.72 0.83
C MET A 352 -17.50 17.89 -0.63
N THR A 353 -16.22 17.71 -1.00
CA THR A 353 -15.73 18.16 -2.31
C THR A 353 -14.96 17.10 -3.09
N GLY A 354 -14.45 16.06 -2.46
CA GLY A 354 -13.58 15.08 -3.09
C GLY A 354 -12.13 15.58 -3.27
N GLN A 355 -11.74 16.69 -2.62
CA GLN A 355 -10.35 17.13 -2.63
C GLN A 355 -9.51 16.19 -1.76
N ILE A 356 -8.49 15.56 -2.32
CA ILE A 356 -7.47 14.83 -1.55
C ILE A 356 -6.64 15.84 -0.78
N LEU A 357 -6.46 15.60 0.52
CA LEU A 357 -5.79 16.51 1.45
C LEU A 357 -4.37 16.04 1.77
N ASP A 358 -4.22 14.75 1.99
CA ASP A 358 -2.96 14.03 2.19
C ASP A 358 -3.14 12.56 1.80
N ALA A 359 -2.02 11.88 1.60
CA ALA A 359 -2.00 10.45 1.30
C ALA A 359 -0.69 9.83 1.73
N ASP A 360 -0.73 8.61 2.26
CA ASP A 360 0.42 7.81 2.57
C ASP A 360 0.45 6.53 1.73
N ILE A 361 1.65 6.02 1.47
CA ILE A 361 1.83 4.71 0.87
C ILE A 361 2.56 3.83 1.87
N ILE A 362 1.99 2.68 2.17
CA ILE A 362 2.59 1.70 3.06
C ILE A 362 2.97 0.48 2.25
N LEU A 363 4.26 0.21 2.14
CA LEU A 363 4.81 -1.01 1.56
C LEU A 363 5.24 -1.93 2.70
N THR A 364 4.87 -3.19 2.64
CA THR A 364 5.32 -4.17 3.64
C THR A 364 6.43 -5.03 3.06
N ASP A 365 7.40 -5.44 3.88
CA ASP A 365 8.38 -6.44 3.46
C ASP A 365 7.81 -7.87 3.51
N GLY A 366 6.56 -8.00 3.92
CA GLY A 366 5.82 -9.25 3.91
C GLY A 366 5.71 -9.85 2.51
N TRP A 367 5.62 -9.03 1.44
CA TRP A 367 5.62 -9.55 0.08
C TRP A 367 6.93 -10.28 -0.26
N ILE A 368 8.09 -9.81 0.25
CA ILE A 368 9.39 -10.48 0.09
C ILE A 368 9.44 -11.79 0.89
N ARG A 369 8.96 -11.76 2.15
CA ARG A 369 8.89 -12.96 2.99
C ARG A 369 7.90 -13.96 2.41
N HIS A 370 6.75 -13.50 1.96
CA HIS A 370 5.73 -14.33 1.32
C HIS A 370 6.26 -14.94 0.03
N PHE A 371 7.00 -14.17 -0.74
CA PHE A 371 7.75 -14.64 -1.88
C PHE A 371 8.72 -15.77 -1.53
N ASN A 372 9.55 -15.60 -0.48
CA ASN A 372 10.48 -16.65 -0.04
C ASN A 372 9.73 -17.88 0.48
N PHE A 373 8.65 -17.69 1.23
CA PHE A 373 7.78 -18.77 1.69
C PHE A 373 7.15 -19.52 0.50
N ASN A 374 6.60 -18.81 -0.46
CA ASN A 374 6.03 -19.41 -1.65
C ASN A 374 7.10 -20.20 -2.43
N TYR A 375 8.29 -19.65 -2.57
CA TYR A 375 9.39 -20.33 -3.22
C TYR A 375 9.83 -21.61 -2.49
N GLU A 376 10.01 -21.55 -1.16
CA GLU A 376 10.56 -22.66 -0.39
C GLU A 376 9.53 -23.74 -0.05
N ASP A 377 8.28 -23.38 0.18
CA ASP A 377 7.25 -24.29 0.68
C ASP A 377 6.11 -24.55 -0.32
N LEU A 378 5.63 -23.50 -1.02
CA LEU A 378 4.48 -23.61 -1.93
C LEU A 378 4.88 -24.17 -3.29
N MET A 379 5.91 -23.60 -3.93
CA MET A 379 6.35 -24.04 -5.26
C MET A 379 6.75 -25.51 -5.30
N PRO A 380 7.49 -26.07 -4.32
CA PRO A 380 7.74 -27.49 -4.26
C PRO A 380 6.50 -28.37 -4.19
N LYS A 381 5.41 -27.87 -3.58
CA LYS A 381 4.13 -28.59 -3.53
C LYS A 381 3.40 -28.51 -4.86
N LEU A 382 3.34 -27.32 -5.47
CA LEU A 382 2.72 -27.12 -6.79
C LEU A 382 3.44 -27.92 -7.89
N ALA A 383 4.76 -27.96 -7.86
CA ALA A 383 5.55 -28.78 -8.78
C ALA A 383 5.25 -30.29 -8.70
N MET A 384 4.60 -30.70 -7.61
CA MET A 384 4.18 -32.10 -7.41
C MET A 384 2.68 -32.29 -7.69
N GLU A 385 1.93 -31.24 -7.96
CA GLU A 385 0.51 -31.33 -8.26
C GLU A 385 0.31 -31.99 -9.63
N GLY A 386 -0.61 -32.95 -9.72
CA GLY A 386 -0.85 -33.71 -10.95
C GLY A 386 0.22 -34.77 -11.32
N VAL A 387 1.26 -34.92 -10.48
CA VAL A 387 2.27 -35.96 -10.71
C VAL A 387 1.66 -37.34 -10.51
N ALA A 388 1.78 -38.18 -11.53
CA ALA A 388 1.24 -39.54 -11.50
C ALA A 388 1.82 -40.40 -10.36
N PRO A 389 1.03 -41.34 -9.77
CA PRO A 389 1.47 -42.18 -8.68
C PRO A 389 2.77 -42.95 -8.99
N GLU A 390 2.98 -43.36 -10.22
CA GLU A 390 4.19 -44.06 -10.69
C GLU A 390 5.43 -43.15 -10.61
N THR A 391 5.28 -41.87 -10.99
CA THR A 391 6.33 -40.88 -10.92
C THR A 391 6.65 -40.54 -9.46
N LEU A 392 5.64 -40.43 -8.60
CA LEU A 392 5.84 -40.25 -7.14
C LEU A 392 6.60 -41.44 -6.55
N ALA A 393 6.24 -42.65 -6.91
CA ALA A 393 6.94 -43.86 -6.48
C ALA A 393 8.38 -43.93 -7.00
N TRP A 394 8.62 -43.42 -8.22
CA TRP A 394 9.97 -43.29 -8.77
C TRP A 394 10.77 -42.23 -8.03
N LEU A 395 10.22 -41.03 -7.78
CA LEU A 395 10.86 -39.96 -7.02
C LEU A 395 11.18 -40.39 -5.59
N GLY A 396 10.30 -41.15 -4.93
CA GLY A 396 10.56 -41.74 -3.62
C GLY A 396 11.82 -42.62 -3.58
N ARG A 397 12.10 -43.31 -4.69
CA ARG A 397 13.33 -44.13 -4.89
C ARG A 397 14.52 -43.27 -5.36
N HIS A 398 14.27 -42.11 -5.97
CA HIS A 398 15.26 -41.20 -6.53
C HIS A 398 15.13 -39.78 -5.97
N PRO A 399 15.20 -39.57 -4.63
CA PRO A 399 14.87 -38.30 -3.99
C PRO A 399 15.75 -37.12 -4.42
N ARG A 400 16.90 -37.38 -5.05
CA ARG A 400 17.74 -36.34 -5.64
C ARG A 400 17.09 -35.61 -6.84
N TRP A 401 16.10 -36.23 -7.45
CA TRP A 401 15.35 -35.67 -8.59
C TRP A 401 14.00 -35.06 -8.17
N ASP A 402 13.64 -35.21 -6.91
CA ASP A 402 12.42 -34.63 -6.35
C ASP A 402 12.52 -33.11 -6.30
N PRO A 403 11.63 -32.36 -6.96
CA PRO A 403 11.64 -30.91 -6.96
C PRO A 403 11.68 -30.30 -5.56
N ARG A 404 10.96 -30.88 -4.61
CA ARG A 404 10.92 -30.43 -3.22
C ARG A 404 12.28 -30.54 -2.50
N VAL A 405 13.08 -31.51 -2.90
CA VAL A 405 14.45 -31.68 -2.37
C VAL A 405 15.43 -30.78 -3.10
N ARG A 406 15.25 -30.59 -4.40
CA ARG A 406 16.15 -29.75 -5.22
C ARG A 406 16.04 -28.29 -4.89
N MET A 407 14.82 -27.82 -4.63
CA MET A 407 14.52 -26.43 -4.29
C MET A 407 14.73 -26.10 -2.78
N ALA A 408 14.89 -27.10 -1.93
CA ALA A 408 15.08 -26.88 -0.50
C ALA A 408 16.49 -26.36 -0.19
N PRO A 409 16.63 -25.47 0.82
CA PRO A 409 17.93 -25.12 1.38
C PRO A 409 18.74 -26.37 1.77
N PRO A 410 20.08 -26.36 1.69
CA PRO A 410 20.92 -27.52 1.93
C PRO A 410 20.63 -28.24 3.26
N GLU A 411 20.30 -27.51 4.29
CA GLU A 411 19.96 -28.02 5.62
C GLU A 411 18.64 -28.80 5.61
N LYS A 412 17.61 -28.28 4.93
CA LYS A 412 16.28 -28.88 4.79
C LYS A 412 16.28 -30.05 3.79
N ALA A 413 17.11 -29.98 2.74
CA ALA A 413 17.19 -30.99 1.69
C ALA A 413 17.52 -32.40 2.22
N ASN A 414 18.43 -32.51 3.19
CA ASN A 414 18.79 -33.78 3.82
C ASN A 414 17.64 -34.38 4.65
N TYR A 415 16.92 -33.53 5.37
CA TYR A 415 15.71 -33.91 6.10
C TYR A 415 14.62 -34.40 5.14
N LEU A 416 14.32 -33.65 4.11
CA LEU A 416 13.30 -34.00 3.10
C LEU A 416 13.64 -35.30 2.37
N ARG A 417 14.91 -35.51 2.00
CA ARG A 417 15.35 -36.80 1.40
C ARG A 417 15.03 -37.99 2.32
N SER A 418 15.19 -37.83 3.62
CA SER A 418 14.90 -38.87 4.59
C SER A 418 13.40 -39.11 4.75
N GLN A 419 12.59 -38.04 4.69
CA GLN A 419 11.14 -38.11 4.81
C GLN A 419 10.49 -38.73 3.59
N PHE A 420 10.88 -38.30 2.38
CA PHE A 420 10.27 -38.82 1.15
C PHE A 420 10.60 -40.29 0.88
N LYS A 421 11.73 -40.77 1.35
CA LYS A 421 11.99 -42.22 1.38
C LYS A 421 10.99 -43.00 2.23
N ARG A 422 10.41 -42.36 3.27
CA ARG A 422 9.42 -43.01 4.15
C ARG A 422 7.99 -42.84 3.64
N GLN A 423 7.70 -41.77 2.88
CA GLN A 423 6.34 -41.36 2.46
C GLN A 423 6.01 -41.73 1.02
N ALA A 424 6.84 -42.49 0.32
CA ALA A 424 6.69 -42.82 -1.12
C ALA A 424 5.34 -43.45 -1.53
N HIS A 425 4.41 -43.66 -0.60
CA HIS A 425 3.12 -44.31 -0.85
C HIS A 425 1.91 -43.55 -0.31
N GLN A 426 2.06 -42.30 0.19
CA GLN A 426 0.89 -41.51 0.62
C GLN A 426 0.44 -40.55 -0.47
N PRO A 427 -0.87 -40.51 -0.81
CA PRO A 427 -1.40 -39.50 -1.70
C PRO A 427 -1.24 -38.12 -1.07
N MET A 428 -0.85 -37.12 -1.86
CA MET A 428 -0.80 -35.73 -1.42
C MET A 428 -2.23 -35.23 -1.21
N ALA A 429 -2.49 -34.64 -0.04
CA ALA A 429 -3.70 -33.88 0.20
C ALA A 429 -3.69 -32.64 -0.71
N GLY A 430 -4.86 -32.29 -1.26
CA GLY A 430 -5.01 -31.11 -2.08
C GLY A 430 -4.56 -29.84 -1.35
N PHE A 431 -4.12 -28.87 -2.11
CA PHE A 431 -3.71 -27.56 -1.64
C PHE A 431 -4.93 -26.75 -1.17
N GLU A 432 -4.96 -26.35 0.09
CA GLU A 432 -5.89 -25.34 0.56
C GLU A 432 -5.33 -23.95 0.20
N MET A 433 -5.89 -23.35 -0.85
CA MET A 433 -5.69 -21.91 -1.06
C MET A 433 -6.22 -21.18 0.18
N ALA A 434 -5.40 -20.31 0.77
CA ALA A 434 -5.89 -19.35 1.74
C ALA A 434 -7.02 -18.57 1.07
N GLN A 435 -8.25 -18.72 1.55
CA GLN A 435 -9.35 -17.92 1.07
C GLN A 435 -9.02 -16.47 1.42
N ALA A 436 -8.92 -15.63 0.41
CA ALA A 436 -8.90 -14.19 0.64
C ALA A 436 -10.17 -13.83 1.41
N ASP A 437 -10.03 -13.00 2.44
CA ASP A 437 -11.20 -12.49 3.16
C ASP A 437 -12.00 -11.62 2.17
N PRO A 438 -13.24 -12.00 1.81
CA PRO A 438 -14.04 -11.23 0.87
C PRO A 438 -14.26 -9.77 1.34
N SER A 439 -14.14 -9.49 2.64
CA SER A 439 -14.25 -8.14 3.18
C SER A 439 -13.07 -7.24 2.80
N LEU A 440 -12.00 -7.79 2.23
CA LEU A 440 -10.83 -7.08 1.76
C LEU A 440 -10.92 -6.73 0.25
N LEU A 441 -11.99 -7.12 -0.42
CA LEU A 441 -12.23 -6.82 -1.82
C LEU A 441 -13.23 -5.68 -1.93
N GLY A 442 -12.93 -4.71 -2.77
CA GLY A 442 -13.77 -3.53 -3.00
C GLY A 442 -13.45 -2.36 -2.06
N ASP A 443 -13.82 -1.16 -2.45
CA ASP A 443 -13.24 0.05 -1.88
C ASP A 443 -14.20 1.21 -1.59
N ASP A 444 -15.37 1.25 -2.16
CA ASP A 444 -16.34 2.29 -1.89
C ASP A 444 -17.79 1.79 -1.99
N GLU A 445 -18.75 2.68 -1.87
CA GLU A 445 -20.17 2.34 -1.91
C GLU A 445 -20.68 1.82 -3.27
N PHE A 446 -19.81 1.84 -4.29
CA PHE A 446 -20.11 1.27 -5.60
C PHE A 446 -19.57 -0.15 -5.75
N ASP A 447 -18.74 -0.61 -4.85
CA ASP A 447 -18.03 -1.86 -4.97
C ASP A 447 -18.90 -3.07 -4.56
N GLY A 448 -20.17 -3.02 -4.81
CA GLY A 448 -21.06 -4.15 -4.59
C GLY A 448 -20.97 -4.73 -3.18
N LEU A 449 -20.98 -6.06 -3.05
CA LEU A 449 -21.04 -6.75 -1.77
C LEU A 449 -19.75 -6.71 -0.95
N TYR A 450 -18.60 -6.43 -1.57
CA TYR A 450 -17.29 -6.54 -0.93
C TYR A 450 -16.60 -5.19 -0.74
N GLY A 451 -17.20 -4.10 -1.28
CA GLY A 451 -16.51 -2.89 -1.62
C GLY A 451 -16.13 -1.94 -0.51
N HIS A 452 -16.69 -2.10 0.67
CA HIS A 452 -16.58 -0.99 1.61
C HIS A 452 -15.30 -0.94 2.44
N VAL A 453 -14.51 -2.00 2.50
CA VAL A 453 -13.46 -2.11 3.52
C VAL A 453 -12.06 -2.01 2.96
N SER A 454 -11.79 -2.60 1.79
CA SER A 454 -10.41 -2.77 1.35
C SER A 454 -9.77 -1.50 0.85
N GLN A 455 -10.36 -0.82 -0.12
CA GLN A 455 -9.73 0.35 -0.70
C GLN A 455 -10.05 1.66 0.02
N LYS A 456 -11.18 1.79 0.72
CA LYS A 456 -11.33 2.87 1.72
C LYS A 456 -10.23 2.84 2.76
N ASN A 457 -9.73 1.65 3.08
CA ASN A 457 -8.59 1.45 3.95
C ASN A 457 -7.29 1.29 3.16
N GLY A 458 -7.34 1.39 1.82
CA GLY A 458 -6.21 1.27 0.94
C GLY A 458 -5.61 -0.13 0.85
N LEU A 459 -6.34 -1.19 1.17
CA LEU A 459 -5.85 -2.57 1.00
C LEU A 459 -5.84 -2.95 -0.48
N CYS A 460 -4.70 -3.41 -0.94
CA CYS A 460 -4.47 -3.85 -2.32
C CYS A 460 -3.87 -5.25 -2.34
N MET A 461 -4.36 -6.11 -3.24
CA MET A 461 -3.89 -7.47 -3.40
C MET A 461 -2.75 -7.60 -4.43
N ALA A 462 -2.39 -6.52 -5.12
CA ALA A 462 -1.33 -6.51 -6.13
C ALA A 462 -0.02 -7.09 -5.60
N ALA A 463 0.43 -6.64 -4.42
CA ALA A 463 1.66 -7.14 -3.80
C ALA A 463 1.61 -8.64 -3.48
N SER A 464 0.44 -9.15 -3.11
CA SER A 464 0.26 -10.59 -2.83
C SER A 464 0.35 -11.43 -4.10
N GLY A 465 -0.28 -11.00 -5.18
CA GLY A 465 -0.16 -11.63 -6.50
C GLY A 465 1.29 -11.62 -7.00
N ARG A 466 1.95 -10.46 -6.97
CA ARG A 466 3.36 -10.30 -7.37
C ARG A 466 4.30 -11.22 -6.60
N SER A 467 4.05 -11.48 -5.32
CA SER A 467 4.89 -12.38 -4.52
C SER A 467 4.84 -13.83 -5.00
N LEU A 468 3.70 -14.29 -5.48
CA LEU A 468 3.54 -15.62 -6.06
C LEU A 468 4.27 -15.74 -7.41
N ASP A 469 4.08 -14.76 -8.27
CA ASP A 469 4.71 -14.69 -9.58
C ASP A 469 6.24 -14.64 -9.48
N LEU A 470 6.78 -13.83 -8.57
CA LEU A 470 8.21 -13.79 -8.26
C LEU A 470 8.75 -15.12 -7.77
N ALA A 471 7.96 -15.87 -6.97
CA ALA A 471 8.34 -17.19 -6.52
C ALA A 471 8.46 -18.19 -7.68
N LEU A 472 7.54 -18.14 -8.64
CA LEU A 472 7.59 -18.94 -9.86
C LEU A 472 8.84 -18.63 -10.70
N ALA A 473 9.09 -17.35 -10.96
CA ALA A 473 10.24 -16.91 -11.73
C ALA A 473 11.58 -17.28 -11.07
N ARG A 474 11.69 -17.13 -9.75
CA ARG A 474 12.89 -17.56 -8.99
C ARG A 474 13.11 -19.07 -9.08
N MET A 475 12.03 -19.85 -9.06
CA MET A 475 12.14 -21.30 -9.24
C MET A 475 12.76 -21.66 -10.58
N ASP A 476 12.28 -21.06 -11.66
CA ASP A 476 12.79 -21.30 -13.00
C ASP A 476 14.25 -20.84 -13.14
N TRP A 477 14.57 -19.66 -12.65
CA TRP A 477 15.94 -19.14 -12.59
C TRP A 477 16.89 -20.09 -11.86
N ALA A 478 16.49 -20.59 -10.68
CA ALA A 478 17.29 -21.55 -9.92
C ALA A 478 17.51 -22.86 -10.69
N LEU A 479 16.49 -23.36 -11.39
CA LEU A 479 16.60 -24.56 -12.24
C LEU A 479 17.55 -24.32 -13.43
N THR A 480 17.47 -23.16 -14.07
CA THR A 480 18.34 -22.77 -15.20
C THR A 480 19.81 -22.67 -14.76
N LEU A 481 20.11 -22.02 -13.63
CA LEU A 481 21.46 -21.95 -13.08
C LEU A 481 22.02 -23.35 -12.75
N MET A 482 21.20 -24.22 -12.16
CA MET A 482 21.61 -25.59 -11.84
C MET A 482 21.92 -26.40 -13.11
N ALA A 483 21.11 -26.24 -14.16
CA ALA A 483 21.34 -26.87 -15.45
C ALA A 483 22.64 -26.40 -16.11
N SER A 484 22.93 -25.08 -16.05
CA SER A 484 24.17 -24.50 -16.58
C SER A 484 25.42 -25.00 -15.82
N GLU A 485 25.37 -25.07 -14.49
CA GLU A 485 26.47 -25.63 -13.67
C GLU A 485 26.71 -27.11 -13.94
N GLU A 486 25.66 -27.91 -14.14
CA GLU A 486 25.79 -29.31 -14.49
C GLU A 486 26.41 -29.49 -15.87
N ALA A 487 26.02 -28.64 -16.85
CA ALA A 487 26.63 -28.63 -18.17
C ALA A 487 28.12 -28.25 -18.15
N GLU A 488 28.50 -27.25 -17.35
CA GLU A 488 29.92 -26.91 -17.14
C GLU A 488 30.72 -28.01 -16.46
N LYS A 489 30.14 -28.63 -15.42
CA LYS A 489 30.79 -29.77 -14.74
C LYS A 489 30.97 -30.95 -15.70
N ALA A 490 30.00 -31.18 -16.60
CA ALA A 490 30.08 -32.21 -17.65
C ALA A 490 31.18 -31.87 -18.68
N LYS A 491 31.26 -30.60 -19.16
CA LYS A 491 32.32 -30.11 -20.05
C LYS A 491 33.70 -30.27 -19.44
N LYS A 492 33.87 -29.86 -18.14
CA LYS A 492 35.13 -30.04 -17.40
C LYS A 492 35.53 -31.50 -17.21
N LYS A 493 34.57 -32.38 -16.95
CA LYS A 493 34.81 -33.84 -16.89
C LYS A 493 35.24 -34.41 -18.25
N LYS A 494 34.58 -34.00 -19.34
CA LYS A 494 34.93 -34.45 -20.70
C LYS A 494 36.35 -34.01 -21.09
N LYS A 495 36.68 -32.71 -20.82
CA LYS A 495 38.02 -32.18 -21.07
C LYS A 495 39.10 -32.92 -20.26
N LYS A 496 38.87 -33.21 -18.97
CA LYS A 496 39.80 -33.99 -18.14
C LYS A 496 39.98 -35.40 -18.68
N LYS A 497 38.91 -36.02 -19.18
CA LYS A 497 39.01 -37.37 -19.78
C LYS A 497 39.80 -37.37 -21.08
N GLU A 498 39.56 -36.37 -21.95
CA GLU A 498 40.33 -36.17 -23.21
C GLU A 498 41.80 -35.89 -22.93
N GLU A 499 42.14 -35.08 -21.89
CA GLU A 499 43.51 -34.85 -21.47
C GLU A 499 44.19 -36.10 -20.85
N GLN A 500 43.43 -36.95 -20.18
CA GLN A 500 43.94 -38.25 -19.68
C GLN A 500 44.17 -39.25 -20.80
N GLU A 501 43.25 -39.31 -21.80
CA GLU A 501 43.40 -40.19 -22.97
C GLU A 501 44.54 -39.69 -23.88
N ALA A 502 44.73 -38.36 -24.06
CA ALA A 502 45.89 -37.82 -24.78
C ALA A 502 47.23 -38.11 -24.06
N LYS A 503 47.27 -38.00 -22.73
CA LYS A 503 48.46 -38.38 -21.94
C LYS A 503 48.76 -39.87 -21.98
N ALA A 504 47.71 -40.72 -22.04
CA ALA A 504 47.88 -42.16 -22.19
C ALA A 504 48.42 -42.51 -23.59
N ALA A 505 47.90 -41.84 -24.67
CA ALA A 505 48.39 -42.02 -26.03
C ALA A 505 49.83 -41.53 -26.18
N GLU A 506 50.23 -40.42 -25.49
CA GLU A 506 51.64 -39.96 -25.47
C GLU A 506 52.59 -40.90 -24.71
N SER A 507 52.04 -41.60 -23.67
CA SER A 507 52.84 -42.63 -22.96
C SER A 507 53.01 -43.92 -23.75
N ASP A 508 52.02 -44.27 -24.58
CA ASP A 508 52.11 -45.46 -25.47
C ASP A 508 53.03 -45.19 -26.67
N ASP A 509 53.08 -43.95 -27.21
CA ASP A 509 54.02 -43.53 -28.25
C ASP A 509 55.45 -43.44 -27.70
N LYS A 510 55.67 -43.08 -26.46
CA LYS A 510 56.99 -43.13 -25.81
C LYS A 510 57.47 -44.54 -25.50
N ALA A 511 56.54 -45.44 -25.15
CA ALA A 511 56.88 -46.87 -24.95
C ALA A 511 57.24 -47.57 -26.31
N ALA A 512 56.67 -47.11 -27.42
CA ALA A 512 57.00 -47.61 -28.76
C ALA A 512 58.27 -46.98 -29.35
N ALA A 513 58.76 -45.86 -28.80
CA ALA A 513 59.99 -45.20 -29.28
C ALA A 513 61.24 -45.67 -28.52
N ASP A 514 61.13 -46.26 -27.32
CA ASP A 514 62.29 -46.76 -26.56
C ASP A 514 62.86 -48.11 -27.02
N ASP A 515 62.14 -48.79 -27.94
CA ASP A 515 62.62 -50.12 -28.45
C ASP A 515 63.48 -49.97 -29.76
N LYS A 516 63.89 -48.71 -30.17
CA LYS A 516 64.68 -48.48 -31.40
C LYS A 516 65.80 -47.50 -31.30
N ALA A 517 66.47 -47.35 -30.18
CA ALA A 517 67.65 -46.48 -30.13
C ALA A 517 68.70 -46.94 -29.13
N ASP A 518 69.38 -48.03 -29.46
CA ASP A 518 70.76 -48.24 -29.03
C ASP A 518 71.67 -47.83 -30.19
N GLY A 519 72.46 -46.75 -30.05
CA GLY A 519 73.52 -46.44 -31.04
C GLY A 519 73.80 -44.96 -31.27
N LYS A 520 74.87 -44.51 -30.55
CA LYS A 520 75.74 -43.37 -30.89
C LYS A 520 75.52 -42.01 -30.24
N LYS A 521 76.40 -41.87 -29.35
CA LYS A 521 77.12 -40.69 -28.77
C LYS A 521 77.32 -39.44 -29.60
N LYS A 522 77.36 -38.35 -28.85
CA LYS A 522 78.25 -37.20 -28.77
C LYS A 522 77.85 -35.86 -29.39
N SER A 523 77.84 -34.93 -28.51
CA SER A 523 78.52 -33.61 -28.39
C SER A 523 77.75 -32.38 -28.80
N ALA A 524 77.65 -31.56 -27.77
CA ALA A 524 78.07 -30.16 -27.63
C ALA A 524 77.18 -29.03 -28.18
N GLU A 525 76.82 -28.25 -27.22
CA GLU A 525 76.96 -26.77 -27.10
C GLU A 525 76.06 -25.83 -27.92
N ASP A 526 75.36 -25.05 -27.12
CA ASP A 526 75.24 -23.59 -27.07
C ASP A 526 74.33 -22.77 -27.99
N GLU A 527 73.62 -21.85 -27.30
CA GLU A 527 73.23 -20.47 -27.69
C GLU A 527 72.03 -20.32 -28.69
N GLU A 528 71.12 -19.53 -28.56
CA GLU A 528 70.81 -18.21 -28.03
C GLU A 528 69.43 -17.79 -28.52
N LYS A 529 68.73 -17.03 -27.67
CA LYS A 529 67.61 -16.11 -27.90
C LYS A 529 67.16 -15.76 -29.29
N SER A 530 65.86 -15.75 -29.54
CA SER A 530 65.22 -14.51 -30.05
C SER A 530 63.71 -14.53 -29.86
N LYS A 531 63.23 -13.35 -29.44
CA LYS A 531 61.83 -12.93 -29.28
C LYS A 531 61.09 -12.88 -30.62
N SER A 532 59.87 -13.23 -30.64
CA SER A 532 58.86 -12.61 -31.52
C SER A 532 57.47 -12.60 -30.85
N ASP A 533 56.88 -11.43 -30.82
CA ASP A 533 55.58 -11.07 -30.21
C ASP A 533 54.40 -11.82 -30.86
N PRO A 534 53.35 -12.07 -30.07
CA PRO A 534 52.07 -12.50 -30.63
C PRO A 534 51.23 -11.29 -31.02
N LYS A 535 50.63 -11.35 -32.18
CA LYS A 535 49.54 -10.45 -32.61
C LYS A 535 48.23 -11.19 -32.53
N ASP A 536 47.27 -10.46 -31.95
CA ASP A 536 45.84 -10.42 -32.22
C ASP A 536 45.04 -11.76 -32.21
N ASP A 537 44.51 -12.10 -31.04
CA ASP A 537 43.34 -12.94 -30.85
C ASP A 537 42.51 -12.49 -29.61
N ASP A 538 42.33 -11.17 -29.43
CA ASP A 538 41.64 -10.60 -28.26
C ASP A 538 40.14 -10.20 -28.50
N GLU A 539 39.62 -10.28 -29.73
CA GLU A 539 38.24 -9.86 -29.97
C GLU A 539 37.15 -10.93 -29.63
N ALA A 540 37.53 -12.18 -29.43
CA ALA A 540 36.55 -13.25 -29.10
C ALA A 540 36.40 -13.56 -27.59
N LYS A 541 37.15 -12.85 -26.71
CA LYS A 541 37.10 -13.03 -25.25
C LYS A 541 36.25 -12.00 -24.55
N ASP A 542 36.05 -10.82 -25.14
CA ASP A 542 35.24 -9.78 -24.51
C ASP A 542 33.72 -10.04 -24.56
N ASP A 543 33.23 -10.69 -25.63
CA ASP A 543 31.80 -11.04 -25.72
C ASP A 543 31.38 -12.10 -24.71
N LYS A 544 32.26 -13.06 -24.40
CA LYS A 544 31.97 -14.09 -23.36
C LYS A 544 32.11 -13.56 -21.93
N ALA A 545 32.96 -12.55 -21.71
CA ALA A 545 33.09 -11.90 -20.42
C ALA A 545 31.90 -10.95 -20.14
N SER A 546 31.30 -10.36 -21.18
CA SER A 546 30.09 -9.55 -21.06
C SER A 546 28.84 -10.39 -20.83
N GLU A 547 28.72 -11.57 -21.42
CA GLU A 547 27.63 -12.52 -21.12
C GLU A 547 27.76 -13.15 -19.73
N GLU A 548 28.97 -13.46 -19.24
CA GLU A 548 29.19 -13.92 -17.86
C GLU A 548 29.04 -12.80 -16.83
N ALA A 549 29.31 -11.53 -17.19
CA ALA A 549 29.08 -10.39 -16.31
C ALA A 549 27.60 -10.03 -16.20
N THR A 550 26.80 -10.24 -17.25
CA THR A 550 25.33 -10.08 -17.20
C THR A 550 24.64 -11.19 -16.42
N ALA A 551 25.22 -12.37 -16.31
CA ALA A 551 24.71 -13.45 -15.47
C ALA A 551 25.04 -13.27 -13.96
N LYS A 552 25.91 -12.31 -13.60
CA LYS A 552 26.29 -11.93 -12.23
C LYS A 552 25.85 -10.51 -11.87
N GLY A 553 24.74 -10.04 -12.43
CA GLY A 553 24.15 -8.76 -12.06
C GLY A 553 23.88 -8.68 -10.55
N ASP A 554 23.79 -7.47 -10.01
CA ASP A 554 23.44 -7.25 -8.62
C ASP A 554 22.15 -7.99 -8.27
N LEU A 555 22.17 -8.72 -7.15
CA LEU A 555 21.01 -9.46 -6.67
C LEU A 555 20.24 -8.60 -5.66
N LEU A 556 18.94 -8.55 -5.85
CA LEU A 556 17.99 -7.96 -4.91
C LEU A 556 17.16 -9.12 -4.31
N ASP A 557 17.37 -9.38 -3.03
CA ASP A 557 16.70 -10.48 -2.30
C ASP A 557 16.82 -11.86 -2.97
N GLY A 558 18.00 -12.14 -3.54
CA GLY A 558 18.32 -13.43 -4.17
C GLY A 558 17.86 -13.58 -5.61
N MET A 559 17.27 -12.54 -6.21
CA MET A 559 16.87 -12.46 -7.61
C MET A 559 17.67 -11.39 -8.35
N PRO A 560 17.87 -11.50 -9.67
CA PRO A 560 18.48 -10.43 -10.45
C PRO A 560 17.72 -9.12 -10.29
N GLU A 561 18.43 -8.04 -10.01
CA GLU A 561 17.81 -6.74 -9.80
C GLU A 561 17.07 -6.21 -11.03
N TRP A 562 17.59 -6.48 -12.24
CA TRP A 562 16.94 -6.12 -13.51
C TRP A 562 15.53 -6.73 -13.65
N PHE A 563 15.27 -7.81 -12.93
CA PHE A 563 13.96 -8.49 -12.92
C PHE A 563 13.05 -7.97 -11.80
N VAL A 564 13.55 -7.97 -10.55
CA VAL A 564 12.74 -7.57 -9.37
C VAL A 564 12.49 -6.07 -9.31
N GLY A 565 13.47 -5.27 -9.71
CA GLY A 565 13.40 -3.82 -9.60
C GLY A 565 12.21 -3.20 -10.36
N PRO A 566 12.04 -3.48 -11.67
CA PRO A 566 10.88 -3.01 -12.43
C PRO A 566 9.54 -3.46 -11.83
N LEU A 567 9.45 -4.67 -11.29
CA LEU A 567 8.22 -5.17 -10.64
C LEU A 567 7.92 -4.42 -9.34
N LEU A 568 8.94 -3.98 -8.60
CA LEU A 568 8.75 -3.10 -7.45
C LEU A 568 8.30 -1.71 -7.89
N ALA A 569 8.88 -1.16 -8.97
CA ALA A 569 8.45 0.13 -9.52
C ALA A 569 6.99 0.09 -9.99
N ASP A 570 6.58 -0.97 -10.66
CA ASP A 570 5.20 -1.24 -11.07
C ASP A 570 4.24 -1.27 -9.85
N LEU A 571 4.58 -2.02 -8.80
CA LEU A 571 3.79 -2.05 -7.56
C LEU A 571 3.68 -0.64 -6.93
N VAL A 572 4.78 0.09 -6.87
CA VAL A 572 4.77 1.46 -6.33
C VAL A 572 3.92 2.39 -7.21
N ALA A 573 4.01 2.27 -8.54
CA ALA A 573 3.19 3.04 -9.47
C ALA A 573 1.69 2.76 -9.26
N HIS A 574 1.32 1.49 -9.01
CA HIS A 574 -0.04 1.09 -8.68
C HIS A 574 -0.54 1.81 -7.41
N GLU A 575 0.21 1.74 -6.30
CA GLU A 575 -0.19 2.39 -5.05
C GLU A 575 -0.22 3.93 -5.16
N VAL A 576 0.69 4.52 -5.95
CA VAL A 576 0.62 5.96 -6.27
C VAL A 576 -0.67 6.29 -7.02
N GLY A 577 -1.10 5.44 -7.97
CA GLY A 577 -2.37 5.60 -8.68
C GLY A 577 -3.55 5.74 -7.73
N HIS A 578 -3.62 4.91 -6.69
CA HIS A 578 -4.64 5.04 -5.64
C HIS A 578 -4.58 6.38 -4.92
N THR A 579 -3.38 6.85 -4.59
CA THR A 579 -3.22 8.18 -3.95
C THR A 579 -3.56 9.35 -4.88
N LEU A 580 -3.63 9.12 -6.18
CA LEU A 580 -4.12 10.10 -7.18
C LEU A 580 -5.64 10.04 -7.37
N GLY A 581 -6.32 9.10 -6.71
CA GLY A 581 -7.76 8.91 -6.75
C GLY A 581 -8.22 7.80 -7.69
N LEU A 582 -7.32 7.03 -8.31
CA LEU A 582 -7.68 6.00 -9.27
C LEU A 582 -8.07 4.69 -8.57
N ARG A 583 -9.09 4.03 -9.13
CA ARG A 583 -9.54 2.69 -8.78
C ARG A 583 -8.84 1.64 -9.66
N HIS A 584 -8.99 0.38 -9.31
CA HIS A 584 -8.56 -0.73 -10.17
C HIS A 584 -9.18 -0.66 -11.56
N ASN A 585 -8.45 -1.13 -12.56
CA ASN A 585 -8.95 -1.34 -13.91
C ASN A 585 -8.58 -2.74 -14.41
N PHE A 586 -9.39 -3.74 -14.06
CA PHE A 586 -9.20 -5.14 -14.46
C PHE A 586 -9.51 -5.43 -15.94
N LYS A 587 -9.91 -4.43 -16.71
CA LYS A 587 -10.04 -4.54 -18.17
C LYS A 587 -8.75 -4.23 -18.91
N ALA A 588 -7.77 -3.64 -18.25
CA ALA A 588 -6.54 -3.16 -18.89
C ALA A 588 -5.72 -4.29 -19.53
N SER A 589 -5.70 -5.49 -18.94
CA SER A 589 -5.00 -6.67 -19.49
C SER A 589 -5.66 -7.27 -20.75
N ALA A 590 -6.86 -6.82 -21.13
CA ALA A 590 -7.50 -7.24 -22.37
C ALA A 590 -7.03 -6.43 -23.61
N TRP A 591 -6.18 -5.41 -23.42
CA TRP A 591 -5.73 -4.53 -24.51
C TRP A 591 -4.88 -5.24 -25.56
N LEU A 592 -3.84 -5.95 -25.12
CA LEU A 592 -2.90 -6.67 -26.00
C LEU A 592 -2.99 -8.17 -25.78
N SER A 593 -2.84 -8.93 -26.86
CA SER A 593 -2.74 -10.38 -26.79
C SER A 593 -1.38 -10.83 -26.22
N LEU A 594 -1.31 -12.07 -25.73
CA LEU A 594 -0.07 -12.65 -25.23
C LEU A 594 1.06 -12.68 -26.29
N ALA A 595 0.71 -12.79 -27.56
CA ALA A 595 1.68 -12.73 -28.66
C ALA A 595 2.21 -11.30 -28.88
N GLU A 596 1.35 -10.29 -28.76
CA GLU A 596 1.74 -8.89 -28.94
C GLU A 596 2.65 -8.41 -27.81
N ILE A 597 2.33 -8.72 -26.54
CA ILE A 597 3.18 -8.32 -25.41
C ILE A 597 4.56 -8.98 -25.43
N ASN A 598 4.72 -10.08 -26.18
CA ASN A 598 5.97 -10.80 -26.37
C ASN A 598 6.54 -10.60 -27.80
N SER A 599 6.47 -9.37 -28.30
CA SER A 599 7.02 -8.98 -29.61
C SER A 599 8.05 -7.85 -29.47
N ASP A 600 8.89 -7.68 -30.50
CA ASP A 600 9.87 -6.59 -30.55
C ASP A 600 9.21 -5.19 -30.64
N GLU A 601 7.96 -5.12 -31.12
CA GLU A 601 7.22 -3.85 -31.23
C GLU A 601 6.69 -3.35 -29.88
N VAL A 602 6.61 -4.21 -28.86
CA VAL A 602 6.11 -3.85 -27.54
C VAL A 602 7.23 -3.82 -26.51
N LYS A 603 8.14 -4.78 -26.54
CA LYS A 603 9.21 -4.93 -25.55
C LYS A 603 10.06 -3.68 -25.42
N GLY A 604 10.11 -3.11 -24.22
CA GLY A 604 10.91 -1.93 -23.89
C GLY A 604 10.40 -0.60 -24.44
N ASP A 605 9.28 -0.61 -25.18
CA ASP A 605 8.72 0.58 -25.84
C ASP A 605 7.27 0.88 -25.39
N LYS A 606 6.47 -0.16 -25.15
CA LYS A 606 5.08 -0.04 -24.70
C LYS A 606 4.87 -0.87 -23.44
N THR A 607 3.85 -0.47 -22.67
CA THR A 607 3.41 -1.24 -21.51
C THR A 607 2.67 -2.51 -21.94
N ILE A 608 2.79 -3.56 -21.13
CA ILE A 608 2.14 -4.86 -21.42
C ILE A 608 0.63 -4.86 -21.19
N THR A 609 0.12 -3.88 -20.41
CA THR A 609 -1.31 -3.64 -20.19
C THR A 609 -1.62 -2.17 -20.33
N ALA A 610 -2.90 -1.84 -20.45
CA ALA A 610 -3.36 -0.47 -20.61
C ALA A 610 -3.28 0.37 -19.32
N SER A 611 -3.11 -0.23 -18.15
CA SER A 611 -3.08 0.46 -16.86
C SER A 611 -2.27 -0.29 -15.83
N VAL A 612 -1.52 0.45 -15.00
CA VAL A 612 -0.88 -0.09 -13.78
C VAL A 612 -1.90 -0.43 -12.70
N MET A 613 -3.15 0.01 -12.85
CA MET A 613 -4.22 -0.25 -11.89
C MET A 613 -4.85 -1.65 -12.04
N ASP A 614 -4.32 -2.51 -12.92
CA ASP A 614 -4.67 -3.91 -13.05
C ASP A 614 -3.81 -4.78 -12.12
N TYR A 615 -4.30 -5.93 -11.72
CA TYR A 615 -3.54 -6.98 -11.01
C TYR A 615 -2.85 -7.90 -12.01
N THR A 616 -2.04 -7.32 -12.87
CA THR A 616 -1.39 -8.04 -13.97
C THR A 616 -0.40 -9.07 -13.44
N PRO A 617 -0.50 -10.36 -13.82
CA PRO A 617 0.52 -11.34 -13.49
C PRO A 617 1.84 -11.00 -14.19
N ILE A 618 2.95 -11.59 -13.72
CA ILE A 618 4.22 -11.49 -14.42
C ILE A 618 4.09 -12.14 -15.80
N ASN A 619 4.46 -11.40 -16.84
CA ASN A 619 4.53 -11.91 -18.20
C ASN A 619 5.73 -12.85 -18.34
N TYR A 620 5.57 -14.09 -17.90
CA TYR A 620 6.61 -15.09 -17.97
C TYR A 620 6.30 -16.12 -19.06
N ARG A 621 7.13 -16.17 -20.09
CA ARG A 621 6.97 -17.07 -21.20
C ARG A 621 7.72 -18.38 -20.98
N LEU A 622 7.05 -19.51 -21.09
CA LEU A 622 7.62 -20.85 -20.89
C LEU A 622 8.05 -21.52 -22.20
N GLU A 623 7.69 -20.95 -23.35
CA GLU A 623 7.98 -21.52 -24.65
C GLU A 623 9.38 -21.12 -25.14
N GLU A 624 10.18 -22.09 -25.58
CA GLU A 624 11.53 -21.85 -26.12
C GLU A 624 11.48 -21.23 -27.53
N GLY A 625 12.45 -20.40 -27.85
CA GLY A 625 12.72 -19.88 -29.20
C GLY A 625 11.91 -18.70 -29.65
N GLU A 626 11.11 -18.09 -28.77
CA GLU A 626 10.38 -16.86 -29.02
C GLU A 626 10.84 -15.70 -28.11
N ILE A 627 10.44 -14.48 -28.47
CA ILE A 627 10.83 -13.28 -27.73
C ILE A 627 10.10 -13.30 -26.38
N GLN A 628 10.85 -13.14 -25.29
CA GLN A 628 10.31 -12.78 -23.99
C GLN A 628 10.13 -11.26 -23.97
N GLY A 629 8.90 -10.78 -23.81
CA GLY A 629 8.57 -9.36 -23.59
C GLY A 629 8.99 -8.88 -22.21
N ASP A 630 8.58 -7.68 -21.84
CA ASP A 630 8.77 -7.16 -20.48
C ASP A 630 7.99 -7.99 -19.48
N TYR A 631 8.56 -8.22 -18.31
CA TYR A 631 7.96 -9.07 -17.28
C TYR A 631 6.82 -8.39 -16.51
N GLY A 632 6.79 -7.06 -16.48
CA GLY A 632 5.78 -6.24 -15.83
C GLY A 632 5.67 -4.90 -16.53
N MET A 633 4.96 -3.98 -15.92
CA MET A 633 4.84 -2.62 -16.42
C MET A 633 6.17 -1.88 -16.30
N ILE A 634 6.56 -1.19 -17.37
CA ILE A 634 7.79 -0.38 -17.44
C ILE A 634 7.51 1.12 -17.35
N ASP A 635 6.24 1.50 -17.41
CA ASP A 635 5.67 2.83 -17.28
C ASP A 635 4.17 2.68 -16.96
N ILE A 636 3.45 3.77 -16.72
CA ILE A 636 2.00 3.78 -16.67
C ILE A 636 1.40 3.56 -18.07
N GLY A 637 0.21 2.94 -18.12
CA GLY A 637 -0.43 2.59 -19.38
C GLY A 637 -1.23 3.72 -20.03
N PRO A 638 -1.70 3.56 -21.28
CA PRO A 638 -2.49 4.55 -21.98
C PRO A 638 -3.80 4.94 -21.27
N TYR A 639 -4.44 4.01 -20.57
CA TYR A 639 -5.59 4.30 -19.73
C TYR A 639 -5.24 5.25 -18.58
N ASP A 640 -4.12 5.07 -17.93
CA ASP A 640 -3.68 5.90 -16.82
C ASP A 640 -3.45 7.35 -17.27
N PHE A 641 -2.84 7.54 -18.44
CA PHE A 641 -2.70 8.85 -19.06
C PHE A 641 -4.05 9.50 -19.30
N TRP A 642 -5.02 8.75 -19.83
CA TRP A 642 -6.37 9.24 -20.10
C TRP A 642 -7.15 9.55 -18.82
N ALA A 643 -7.00 8.72 -17.79
CA ALA A 643 -7.61 8.95 -16.50
C ALA A 643 -7.07 10.23 -15.84
N ILE A 644 -5.75 10.46 -15.88
CA ILE A 644 -5.14 11.72 -15.39
C ILE A 644 -5.61 12.90 -16.24
N GLU A 645 -5.72 12.76 -17.56
CA GLU A 645 -6.27 13.80 -18.42
C GLU A 645 -7.69 14.18 -17.99
N TYR A 646 -8.59 13.21 -17.79
CA TYR A 646 -9.93 13.44 -17.27
C TYR A 646 -9.91 14.09 -15.88
N GLY A 647 -9.12 13.57 -14.94
CA GLY A 647 -9.12 14.03 -13.56
C GLY A 647 -8.53 15.42 -13.38
N TYR A 648 -7.51 15.80 -14.18
CA TYR A 648 -6.67 16.96 -13.91
C TYR A 648 -6.60 18.01 -15.02
N THR A 649 -7.30 17.85 -16.17
CA THR A 649 -7.40 18.93 -17.15
C THR A 649 -7.93 20.22 -16.50
N PHE A 650 -7.40 21.38 -16.91
CA PHE A 650 -7.81 22.69 -16.43
C PHE A 650 -9.08 23.22 -17.14
N GLU A 651 -9.45 22.61 -18.25
CA GLU A 651 -10.52 23.11 -19.14
C GLU A 651 -11.72 22.16 -19.11
N ASP A 652 -12.67 22.39 -18.21
CA ASP A 652 -13.88 21.54 -18.08
C ASP A 652 -14.67 21.36 -19.42
N LYS A 653 -14.51 22.29 -20.36
CA LYS A 653 -15.12 22.18 -21.71
C LYS A 653 -14.55 21.04 -22.55
N GLU A 654 -13.35 20.51 -22.19
CA GLU A 654 -12.68 19.41 -22.89
C GLU A 654 -13.18 18.03 -22.42
N LEU A 655 -13.80 17.96 -21.24
CA LEU A 655 -14.24 16.70 -20.65
C LEU A 655 -15.13 15.84 -21.58
N PRO A 656 -16.10 16.39 -22.32
CA PRO A 656 -16.91 15.59 -23.25
C PRO A 656 -16.09 14.95 -24.38
N GLU A 657 -15.06 15.64 -24.87
CA GLU A 657 -14.17 15.10 -25.91
C GLU A 657 -13.21 14.05 -25.34
N ILE A 658 -12.70 14.25 -24.13
CA ILE A 658 -11.89 13.25 -23.40
C ILE A 658 -12.71 11.96 -23.23
N LEU A 659 -13.95 12.08 -22.76
CA LEU A 659 -14.83 10.93 -22.49
C LEU A 659 -15.28 10.19 -23.75
N LYS A 660 -15.34 10.83 -24.93
CA LYS A 660 -15.66 10.15 -26.19
C LYS A 660 -14.68 9.05 -26.57
N ARG A 661 -13.47 9.13 -26.07
CA ARG A 661 -12.39 8.16 -26.34
C ARG A 661 -12.55 6.84 -25.58
N CYS A 662 -13.48 6.71 -24.64
CA CYS A 662 -13.67 5.51 -23.82
C CYS A 662 -13.89 4.20 -24.58
N SER A 663 -14.25 4.27 -25.90
CA SER A 663 -14.41 3.12 -26.77
C SER A 663 -13.10 2.65 -27.44
N GLU A 664 -12.02 3.41 -27.31
CA GLU A 664 -10.69 2.99 -27.78
C GLU A 664 -10.26 1.72 -26.99
N PRO A 665 -9.69 0.72 -27.64
CA PRO A 665 -9.38 -0.56 -26.98
C PRO A 665 -8.50 -0.43 -25.73
N GLU A 666 -7.56 0.51 -25.74
CA GLU A 666 -6.63 0.82 -24.65
C GLU A 666 -7.24 1.65 -23.52
N LEU A 667 -8.48 2.14 -23.66
CA LEU A 667 -9.15 3.01 -22.68
C LEU A 667 -10.37 2.35 -22.02
N GLN A 668 -10.57 1.05 -22.24
CA GLN A 668 -11.66 0.32 -21.62
C GLN A 668 -11.44 0.19 -20.12
N TYR A 669 -12.55 0.22 -19.38
CA TYR A 669 -12.55 0.20 -17.92
C TYR A 669 -13.52 -0.87 -17.39
N ALA A 670 -13.08 -1.60 -16.39
CA ALA A 670 -13.89 -2.45 -15.52
C ALA A 670 -13.18 -2.59 -14.17
N THR A 671 -13.92 -2.67 -13.09
CA THR A 671 -13.37 -2.60 -11.74
C THR A 671 -13.93 -3.75 -10.85
N ASP A 672 -13.76 -3.65 -9.54
CA ASP A 672 -14.06 -4.69 -8.57
C ASP A 672 -15.50 -5.20 -8.64
N GLU A 673 -16.50 -4.33 -8.81
CA GLU A 673 -17.89 -4.73 -8.95
C GLU A 673 -18.17 -5.51 -10.24
N ASP A 674 -17.38 -5.30 -11.28
CA ASP A 674 -17.53 -6.02 -12.56
C ASP A 674 -16.93 -7.43 -12.49
N THR A 675 -16.03 -7.69 -11.55
CA THR A 675 -15.36 -8.98 -11.38
C THR A 675 -15.96 -9.87 -10.30
N SER A 676 -16.78 -9.30 -9.40
CA SER A 676 -17.35 -10.00 -8.22
C SER A 676 -18.83 -10.33 -8.34
N GLY A 677 -19.49 -9.97 -9.42
CA GLY A 677 -20.91 -10.21 -9.66
C GLY A 677 -21.25 -11.66 -10.01
N PRO A 678 -22.56 -11.99 -10.17
CA PRO A 678 -22.99 -13.30 -10.61
C PRO A 678 -22.54 -13.65 -12.05
N ASP A 679 -22.23 -12.65 -12.85
CA ASP A 679 -21.67 -12.76 -14.20
C ASP A 679 -20.36 -11.96 -14.29
N PRO A 680 -19.26 -12.46 -13.69
CA PRO A 680 -17.98 -11.77 -13.73
C PRO A 680 -17.43 -11.73 -15.16
N LEU A 681 -16.63 -10.70 -15.47
CA LEU A 681 -15.95 -10.53 -16.76
C LEU A 681 -15.07 -11.71 -17.11
#